data_711d19fa0a17251ede175e0470ac4320
#
_entry.id   711d19fa0a17251ede175e0470ac4320
#
_cell.length_a   1.000
_cell.length_b   1.000
_cell.length_c   1.000
_cell.angle_alpha   90.00
_cell.angle_beta   90.00
_cell.angle_gamma   90.00
#
_symmetry.space_group_name_H-M   'P 1'
#
loop_
_entity.id
_entity.type
_entity.pdbx_description
1 polymer ?
#
loop_
_entity_poly.entity_id
_entity_poly.type
_entity_poly.pdbx_seq_one_letter_code
_entity_poly.pdbx_strand_id
1 'polypeptide(L)'
;MKRLVLLLTVLMMVMSEARGQAALTWQEFVDDVADDEYAEQQGWTEHMEELAQLAAHPLDINTATREQLSMIPFLSEEQIEEIHTYIFLHRGMRTISELMAIASIDYTTRRYLSLFLYADQAVFARKDTTTLRSLLKEARHEVQSRIDVPLYYRAGYSYAPESGGYKGEPFYHNLRYRLDSKNRLSASLSAEKDQGEPFKGNGGWDHYGGHLMVRDMGVVSTAVVGDYKLGFGEGLVINNGGFATGKSALMNKPSQGIRAKRSMDEVNYLRGAAATLQFGEVKLTTWLSYRRLDASLNNDGTVKTIQTSGLHRTLKELEQKRNLATTVAGGNVTWKRKGLYAGATGYYQHFERNLSPGTAVYRQIFPMGRDFGVVGVNYGFKHLWFTLAGETAYSTEKGGWATLERASWKINTRYTLSGSYRFYSYKYYSFHASALSENSDVQNESGATLRLDAKPVENLTLTVYADFFYNPWPRYSLTHSSSGQEGCIYAEYAINRQNKLSVRYQLKRKERSNQMETHNRLRLQYTREQGKSWQLQTTALLHSLKTKGTGLAISQRMRYKKGLGQVSALLTYFHTPNYQTRLFLYEPLLTNMFRYPSLYYHGMRMASAGHISLWNKRLLAEAMIGVTRYFDRTTQGSGMQEIRSPWKADISIQFRLRI
;
A
#
# COMPACT_ATOMS: atom_id res chain seq x y z
N MET A 1 28.91 -16.06 -19.47
CA MET A 1 28.71 -14.61 -19.47
C MET A 1 28.73 -13.97 -20.86
N LYS A 2 29.85 -14.03 -21.63
CA LYS A 2 29.94 -13.41 -22.97
C LYS A 2 28.80 -13.84 -23.95
N ARG A 3 28.44 -15.13 -23.98
CA ARG A 3 27.37 -15.65 -24.86
C ARG A 3 25.97 -15.20 -24.44
N LEU A 4 25.71 -14.98 -23.15
CA LEU A 4 24.42 -14.48 -22.64
C LEU A 4 24.23 -13.00 -22.94
N VAL A 5 25.32 -12.22 -22.81
CA VAL A 5 25.35 -10.80 -23.18
C VAL A 5 25.15 -10.63 -24.69
N LEU A 6 25.79 -11.51 -25.50
CA LEU A 6 25.62 -11.51 -26.95
C LEU A 6 24.20 -11.86 -27.37
N LEU A 7 23.56 -12.83 -26.70
CA LEU A 7 22.16 -13.20 -26.98
C LEU A 7 21.19 -12.06 -26.64
N LEU A 8 21.43 -11.36 -25.54
CA LEU A 8 20.66 -10.17 -25.12
C LEU A 8 20.87 -8.99 -26.09
N THR A 9 22.11 -8.79 -26.61
CA THR A 9 22.40 -7.72 -27.58
C THR A 9 21.81 -8.05 -28.95
N VAL A 10 21.83 -9.30 -29.39
CA VAL A 10 21.22 -9.72 -30.67
C VAL A 10 19.69 -9.63 -30.61
N LEU A 11 19.07 -9.97 -29.45
CA LEU A 11 17.63 -9.79 -29.23
C LEU A 11 17.22 -8.29 -29.29
N MET A 12 18.12 -7.38 -28.88
CA MET A 12 17.90 -5.94 -28.94
C MET A 12 17.92 -5.36 -30.38
N MET A 13 18.60 -6.02 -31.34
CA MET A 13 18.80 -5.47 -32.70
C MET A 13 17.72 -5.78 -33.74
N VAL A 14 16.80 -6.70 -33.46
CA VAL A 14 15.95 -7.29 -34.55
C VAL A 14 14.62 -6.60 -34.79
N MET A 15 14.23 -5.52 -34.09
CA MET A 15 12.85 -5.03 -34.23
C MET A 15 12.75 -3.53 -34.54
N SER A 16 12.30 -3.19 -35.73
CA SER A 16 11.93 -1.81 -36.13
C SER A 16 10.41 -1.66 -36.32
N GLU A 17 9.92 -0.51 -35.84
CA GLU A 17 8.73 0.29 -36.14
C GLU A 17 7.31 -0.25 -35.91
N ALA A 18 6.57 0.40 -34.98
CA ALA A 18 5.18 0.82 -35.13
C ALA A 18 4.82 1.94 -34.12
N ARG A 19 4.06 2.94 -34.58
CA ARG A 19 3.72 4.18 -33.84
C ARG A 19 2.47 4.01 -32.97
N GLY A 20 2.51 4.41 -31.70
CA GLY A 20 1.37 4.58 -30.79
C GLY A 20 1.77 4.41 -29.32
N GLN A 21 1.39 5.34 -28.44
CA GLN A 21 1.55 5.19 -26.99
C GLN A 21 0.66 4.06 -26.48
N ALA A 22 1.22 3.09 -25.77
CA ALA A 22 0.48 2.08 -25.06
C ALA A 22 -0.16 2.68 -23.79
N ALA A 23 -1.37 2.24 -23.42
CA ALA A 23 -1.99 2.62 -22.16
C ALA A 23 -1.14 2.11 -20.98
N LEU A 24 -0.99 2.94 -19.93
CA LEU A 24 -0.31 2.57 -18.71
C LEU A 24 -0.88 1.26 -18.14
N THR A 25 -0.01 0.41 -17.63
CA THR A 25 -0.42 -0.81 -16.93
C THR A 25 -0.20 -0.67 -15.43
N TRP A 26 -0.92 -1.50 -14.66
CA TRP A 26 -0.72 -1.60 -13.21
C TRP A 26 0.75 -1.90 -12.85
N GLN A 27 1.41 -2.77 -13.59
CA GLN A 27 2.81 -3.12 -13.33
C GLN A 27 3.75 -1.94 -13.53
N GLU A 28 3.57 -1.13 -14.56
CA GLU A 28 4.36 0.08 -14.77
C GLU A 28 4.16 1.10 -13.66
N PHE A 29 2.89 1.29 -13.24
CA PHE A 29 2.59 2.16 -12.11
C PHE A 29 3.31 1.69 -10.85
N VAL A 30 3.25 0.39 -10.52
CA VAL A 30 3.94 -0.14 -9.34
C VAL A 30 5.45 -0.01 -9.45
N ASP A 31 6.04 -0.27 -10.62
CA ASP A 31 7.48 -0.07 -10.82
C ASP A 31 7.93 1.37 -10.61
N ASP A 32 7.07 2.34 -10.99
CA ASP A 32 7.37 3.77 -10.83
C ASP A 32 7.23 4.23 -9.37
N VAL A 33 6.32 3.66 -8.59
CA VAL A 33 5.98 4.12 -7.23
C VAL A 33 6.56 3.27 -6.11
N ALA A 34 6.93 2.02 -6.39
CA ALA A 34 7.45 1.11 -5.39
C ALA A 34 8.86 1.52 -4.95
N ASP A 35 9.04 1.57 -3.63
CA ASP A 35 10.32 1.80 -2.98
C ASP A 35 10.80 0.52 -2.30
N ASP A 36 12.04 0.13 -2.57
CA ASP A 36 12.61 -1.13 -2.07
C ASP A 36 12.66 -1.21 -0.54
N GLU A 37 12.80 -0.07 0.14
CA GLU A 37 12.87 -0.03 1.60
C GLU A 37 11.52 -0.34 2.25
N TYR A 38 10.42 0.09 1.61
CA TYR A 38 9.08 -0.10 2.13
C TYR A 38 8.48 -1.45 1.79
N ALA A 39 9.10 -2.20 0.89
CA ALA A 39 8.69 -3.57 0.56
C ALA A 39 8.69 -4.51 1.78
N GLU A 40 9.47 -4.20 2.81
CA GLU A 40 9.54 -4.96 4.06
C GLU A 40 8.67 -4.38 5.19
N GLN A 41 8.06 -3.21 5.01
CA GLN A 41 7.22 -2.61 6.03
C GLN A 41 5.87 -3.32 6.10
N GLN A 42 5.41 -3.53 7.32
CA GLN A 42 4.09 -4.07 7.58
C GLN A 42 3.01 -3.13 7.00
N GLY A 43 2.01 -3.70 6.35
CA GLY A 43 0.92 -2.95 5.74
C GLY A 43 1.16 -2.47 4.30
N TRP A 44 2.37 -2.56 3.76
CA TRP A 44 2.66 -2.16 2.39
C TRP A 44 1.91 -3.02 1.35
N THR A 45 1.95 -4.34 1.52
CA THR A 45 1.27 -5.29 0.64
C THR A 45 -0.23 -5.05 0.60
N GLU A 46 -0.83 -4.82 1.76
CA GLU A 46 -2.27 -4.56 1.93
C GLU A 46 -2.69 -3.23 1.29
N HIS A 47 -1.86 -2.19 1.41
CA HIS A 47 -2.11 -0.91 0.76
C HIS A 47 -2.02 -1.02 -0.77
N MET A 48 -1.03 -1.74 -1.29
CA MET A 48 -0.92 -1.98 -2.73
C MET A 48 -2.06 -2.86 -3.24
N GLU A 49 -2.55 -3.81 -2.45
CA GLU A 49 -3.73 -4.58 -2.79
C GLU A 49 -4.99 -3.69 -2.88
N GLU A 50 -5.17 -2.74 -1.98
CA GLU A 50 -6.28 -1.77 -2.05
C GLU A 50 -6.22 -0.91 -3.32
N LEU A 51 -5.03 -0.42 -3.69
CA LEU A 51 -4.85 0.31 -4.95
C LEU A 51 -5.08 -0.57 -6.18
N ALA A 52 -4.63 -1.81 -6.15
CA ALA A 52 -4.87 -2.77 -7.23
C ALA A 52 -6.37 -3.03 -7.40
N GLN A 53 -7.12 -3.09 -6.30
CA GLN A 53 -8.58 -3.18 -6.33
C GLN A 53 -9.21 -1.94 -6.95
N LEU A 54 -8.72 -0.74 -6.63
CA LEU A 54 -9.21 0.49 -7.22
C LEU A 54 -8.90 0.55 -8.73
N ALA A 55 -7.70 0.15 -9.14
CA ALA A 55 -7.33 0.05 -10.56
C ALA A 55 -8.15 -1.01 -11.32
N ALA A 56 -8.52 -2.09 -10.66
CA ALA A 56 -9.38 -3.12 -11.25
C ALA A 56 -10.84 -2.64 -11.42
N HIS A 57 -11.27 -1.68 -10.60
CA HIS A 57 -12.60 -1.08 -10.58
C HIS A 57 -12.51 0.45 -10.61
N PRO A 58 -12.09 1.04 -11.74
CA PRO A 58 -11.93 2.48 -11.85
C PRO A 58 -13.22 3.24 -11.51
N LEU A 59 -13.07 4.42 -10.94
CA LEU A 59 -14.18 5.31 -10.61
C LEU A 59 -14.61 6.10 -11.84
N ASP A 60 -15.92 6.33 -11.98
CA ASP A 60 -16.41 7.32 -12.93
C ASP A 60 -16.14 8.73 -12.40
N ILE A 61 -15.30 9.48 -13.08
CA ILE A 61 -14.87 10.82 -12.67
C ILE A 61 -16.04 11.79 -12.52
N ASN A 62 -17.11 11.61 -13.30
CA ASN A 62 -18.29 12.49 -13.28
C ASN A 62 -19.17 12.28 -12.04
N THR A 63 -19.07 11.13 -11.40
CA THR A 63 -19.86 10.76 -10.23
C THR A 63 -19.02 10.48 -8.99
N ALA A 64 -17.70 10.46 -9.12
CA ALA A 64 -16.80 10.22 -8.00
C ALA A 64 -16.86 11.37 -6.99
N THR A 65 -17.02 11.02 -5.71
CA THR A 65 -16.97 12.02 -4.63
C THR A 65 -15.53 12.43 -4.32
N ARG A 66 -15.37 13.54 -3.58
CA ARG A 66 -14.06 14.00 -3.10
C ARG A 66 -13.37 12.91 -2.28
N GLU A 67 -14.10 12.22 -1.43
CA GLU A 67 -13.61 11.12 -0.61
C GLU A 67 -13.14 9.94 -1.45
N GLN A 68 -13.84 9.64 -2.54
CA GLN A 68 -13.44 8.58 -3.48
C GLN A 68 -12.18 8.97 -4.25
N LEU A 69 -12.09 10.19 -4.77
CA LEU A 69 -10.89 10.68 -5.42
C LEU A 69 -9.70 10.77 -4.45
N SER A 70 -9.95 11.07 -3.18
CA SER A 70 -8.90 11.08 -2.15
C SER A 70 -8.32 9.70 -1.83
N MET A 71 -8.98 8.60 -2.24
CA MET A 71 -8.40 7.25 -2.17
C MET A 71 -7.21 7.07 -3.12
N ILE A 72 -7.07 7.93 -4.13
CA ILE A 72 -5.93 7.93 -5.05
C ILE A 72 -4.79 8.71 -4.39
N PRO A 73 -3.72 8.04 -3.90
CA PRO A 73 -2.77 8.63 -2.96
C PRO A 73 -1.90 9.75 -3.55
N PHE A 74 -1.77 9.82 -4.86
CA PHE A 74 -0.99 10.85 -5.56
C PHE A 74 -1.83 12.04 -6.06
N LEU A 75 -3.16 12.05 -5.84
CA LEU A 75 -3.98 13.23 -6.06
C LEU A 75 -3.92 14.16 -4.86
N SER A 76 -3.52 15.40 -5.08
CA SER A 76 -3.67 16.44 -4.07
C SER A 76 -5.13 16.86 -3.95
N GLU A 77 -5.52 17.41 -2.80
CA GLU A 77 -6.89 17.91 -2.67
C GLU A 77 -7.17 19.09 -3.60
N GLU A 78 -6.15 19.92 -3.93
CA GLU A 78 -6.27 20.96 -4.92
C GLU A 78 -6.66 20.37 -6.28
N GLN A 79 -5.96 19.33 -6.72
CA GLN A 79 -6.28 18.62 -7.97
C GLN A 79 -7.70 18.04 -7.93
N ILE A 80 -8.13 17.50 -6.78
CA ILE A 80 -9.49 16.99 -6.59
C ILE A 80 -10.52 18.14 -6.73
N GLU A 81 -10.28 19.30 -6.10
CA GLU A 81 -11.17 20.45 -6.23
C GLU A 81 -11.20 21.02 -7.64
N GLU A 82 -10.05 21.08 -8.32
CA GLU A 82 -10.00 21.52 -9.73
C GLU A 82 -10.73 20.54 -10.66
N ILE A 83 -10.64 19.23 -10.42
CA ILE A 83 -11.42 18.22 -11.15
C ILE A 83 -12.92 18.49 -10.95
N HIS A 84 -13.37 18.65 -9.71
CA HIS A 84 -14.78 18.94 -9.44
C HIS A 84 -15.24 20.28 -10.01
N THR A 85 -14.40 21.31 -9.94
CA THR A 85 -14.68 22.63 -10.54
C THR A 85 -14.82 22.52 -12.06
N TYR A 86 -13.92 21.77 -12.70
CA TYR A 86 -13.99 21.52 -14.15
C TYR A 86 -15.30 20.79 -14.52
N ILE A 87 -15.63 19.72 -13.80
CA ILE A 87 -16.88 18.97 -14.01
C ILE A 87 -18.10 19.86 -13.86
N PHE A 88 -18.13 20.73 -12.85
CA PHE A 88 -19.22 21.66 -12.62
C PHE A 88 -19.36 22.70 -13.74
N LEU A 89 -18.24 23.32 -14.15
CA LEU A 89 -18.23 24.38 -15.20
C LEU A 89 -18.59 23.83 -16.57
N HIS A 90 -18.10 22.64 -16.92
CA HIS A 90 -18.28 22.02 -18.24
C HIS A 90 -19.42 21.00 -18.27
N ARG A 91 -20.21 20.90 -17.16
CA ARG A 91 -21.30 19.95 -16.98
C ARG A 91 -20.84 18.48 -17.14
N GLY A 92 -19.54 18.22 -16.82
CA GLY A 92 -18.90 16.92 -16.82
C GLY A 92 -17.73 16.79 -17.79
N MET A 93 -17.03 15.67 -17.71
CA MET A 93 -15.96 15.26 -18.64
C MET A 93 -16.51 14.20 -19.61
N ARG A 94 -16.22 14.36 -20.89
CA ARG A 94 -16.55 13.37 -21.93
C ARG A 94 -15.51 12.27 -22.03
N THR A 95 -14.25 12.62 -21.76
CA THR A 95 -13.10 11.72 -21.83
C THR A 95 -12.11 12.06 -20.72
N ILE A 96 -11.39 11.07 -20.22
CA ILE A 96 -10.30 11.25 -19.26
C ILE A 96 -9.17 12.14 -19.81
N SER A 97 -9.03 12.24 -21.12
CA SER A 97 -8.03 13.12 -21.75
C SER A 97 -8.26 14.61 -21.45
N GLU A 98 -9.48 15.02 -21.09
CA GLU A 98 -9.79 16.40 -20.71
C GLU A 98 -9.11 16.86 -19.41
N LEU A 99 -8.58 15.93 -18.59
CA LEU A 99 -7.70 16.27 -17.47
C LEU A 99 -6.48 17.10 -17.90
N MET A 100 -6.12 17.12 -19.19
CA MET A 100 -5.07 18.00 -19.72
C MET A 100 -5.41 19.49 -19.63
N ALA A 101 -6.68 19.83 -19.53
CA ALA A 101 -7.11 21.22 -19.37
C ALA A 101 -6.95 21.74 -17.93
N ILE A 102 -6.68 20.84 -16.97
CA ILE A 102 -6.45 21.16 -15.57
C ILE A 102 -4.97 21.36 -15.34
N ALA A 103 -4.55 22.61 -15.13
CA ALA A 103 -3.14 23.00 -15.11
C ALA A 103 -2.31 22.33 -13.98
N SER A 104 -2.94 22.01 -12.84
CA SER A 104 -2.26 21.34 -11.72
C SER A 104 -1.99 19.86 -11.96
N ILE A 105 -2.66 19.25 -12.95
CA ILE A 105 -2.51 17.83 -13.27
C ILE A 105 -1.47 17.67 -14.38
N ASP A 106 -0.26 17.30 -14.00
CA ASP A 106 0.82 17.07 -14.93
C ASP A 106 0.63 15.79 -15.77
N TYR A 107 1.51 15.58 -16.75
CA TYR A 107 1.44 14.43 -17.64
C TYR A 107 1.54 13.09 -16.90
N THR A 108 2.42 12.99 -15.91
CA THR A 108 2.64 11.77 -15.14
C THR A 108 1.41 11.43 -14.30
N THR A 109 0.88 12.41 -13.59
CA THR A 109 -0.36 12.27 -12.81
C THR A 109 -1.54 11.85 -13.69
N ARG A 110 -1.72 12.47 -14.87
CA ARG A 110 -2.77 12.05 -15.82
C ARG A 110 -2.61 10.61 -16.29
N ARG A 111 -1.37 10.24 -16.60
CA ARG A 111 -1.06 8.86 -17.01
C ARG A 111 -1.45 7.87 -15.92
N TYR A 112 -1.13 8.17 -14.66
CA TYR A 112 -1.52 7.32 -13.53
C TYR A 112 -3.03 7.33 -13.30
N LEU A 113 -3.70 8.47 -13.39
CA LEU A 113 -5.14 8.59 -13.22
C LEU A 113 -5.94 7.74 -14.22
N SER A 114 -5.41 7.51 -15.41
CA SER A 114 -6.06 6.66 -16.42
C SER A 114 -6.24 5.18 -15.98
N LEU A 115 -5.52 4.73 -14.93
CA LEU A 115 -5.74 3.43 -14.31
C LEU A 115 -6.93 3.40 -13.35
N PHE A 116 -7.24 4.54 -12.72
CA PHE A 116 -8.16 4.62 -11.59
C PHE A 116 -9.46 5.33 -11.92
N LEU A 117 -9.49 6.03 -13.05
CA LEU A 117 -10.63 6.85 -13.48
C LEU A 117 -11.04 6.56 -14.92
N TYR A 118 -12.36 6.66 -15.16
CA TYR A 118 -12.93 6.71 -16.50
C TYR A 118 -14.02 7.79 -16.55
N ALA A 119 -14.44 8.20 -17.74
CA ALA A 119 -15.53 9.13 -17.92
C ALA A 119 -16.71 8.44 -18.62
N ASP A 120 -17.86 8.39 -17.94
CA ASP A 120 -19.12 7.88 -18.52
C ASP A 120 -19.96 9.03 -19.06
N GLN A 121 -20.22 9.04 -20.35
CA GLN A 121 -21.03 10.09 -21.02
C GLN A 121 -22.53 9.97 -20.73
N ALA A 122 -23.02 8.80 -20.31
CA ALA A 122 -24.43 8.56 -20.06
C ALA A 122 -24.98 9.32 -18.83
N VAL A 123 -24.10 9.84 -17.97
CA VAL A 123 -24.46 10.53 -16.72
C VAL A 123 -25.09 11.91 -16.98
N PHE A 124 -24.79 12.58 -18.12
CA PHE A 124 -25.27 13.94 -18.43
C PHE A 124 -26.76 14.05 -18.69
N ALA A 125 -27.43 12.93 -18.96
CA ALA A 125 -28.84 12.92 -19.39
C ALA A 125 -29.84 12.55 -18.29
N ARG A 126 -29.41 12.18 -17.08
CA ARG A 126 -30.33 11.64 -16.06
C ARG A 126 -30.52 12.58 -14.89
N LYS A 127 -31.78 12.97 -14.63
CA LYS A 127 -32.23 13.49 -13.32
C LYS A 127 -31.95 12.43 -12.25
N ASP A 128 -31.35 12.85 -11.14
CA ASP A 128 -30.96 11.99 -10.04
C ASP A 128 -32.16 11.49 -9.22
N THR A 129 -32.88 10.50 -9.74
CA THR A 129 -33.97 9.79 -9.06
C THR A 129 -33.48 8.43 -8.51
N THR A 130 -32.30 8.42 -7.93
CA THR A 130 -31.67 7.17 -7.48
C THR A 130 -32.33 6.66 -6.20
N THR A 131 -33.07 5.56 -6.29
CA THR A 131 -33.63 4.83 -5.14
C THR A 131 -32.76 3.61 -4.83
N LEU A 132 -32.82 3.10 -3.59
CA LEU A 132 -32.11 1.87 -3.21
C LEU A 132 -32.47 0.68 -4.13
N ARG A 133 -33.75 0.60 -4.55
CA ARG A 133 -34.22 -0.43 -5.50
C ARG A 133 -33.54 -0.31 -6.87
N SER A 134 -33.36 0.92 -7.39
CA SER A 134 -32.68 1.13 -8.68
C SER A 134 -31.17 0.82 -8.56
N LEU A 135 -30.54 1.14 -7.44
CA LEU A 135 -29.14 0.77 -7.17
C LEU A 135 -28.94 -0.75 -7.18
N LEU A 136 -29.81 -1.51 -6.51
CA LEU A 136 -29.74 -2.96 -6.50
C LEU A 136 -29.97 -3.58 -7.90
N LYS A 137 -30.90 -3.03 -8.68
CA LYS A 137 -31.20 -3.52 -10.03
C LYS A 137 -30.06 -3.29 -11.03
N GLU A 138 -29.32 -2.20 -10.87
CA GLU A 138 -28.22 -1.81 -11.75
C GLU A 138 -26.84 -2.22 -11.17
N ALA A 139 -26.84 -3.00 -10.10
CA ALA A 139 -25.61 -3.44 -9.44
C ALA A 139 -24.81 -4.38 -10.35
N ARG A 140 -23.51 -4.18 -10.35
CA ARG A 140 -22.53 -5.08 -10.98
C ARG A 140 -22.03 -6.06 -9.94
N HIS A 141 -22.06 -7.33 -10.28
CA HIS A 141 -21.60 -8.40 -9.41
C HIS A 141 -20.27 -8.94 -9.90
N GLU A 142 -19.36 -9.22 -9.00
CA GLU A 142 -18.09 -9.85 -9.30
C GLU A 142 -17.78 -10.94 -8.28
N VAL A 143 -17.37 -12.11 -8.77
CA VAL A 143 -16.84 -13.21 -7.95
C VAL A 143 -15.39 -13.41 -8.35
N GLN A 144 -14.49 -13.46 -7.38
CA GLN A 144 -13.07 -13.73 -7.56
C GLN A 144 -12.65 -14.91 -6.68
N SER A 145 -11.90 -15.83 -7.25
CA SER A 145 -11.23 -16.90 -6.51
C SER A 145 -9.77 -16.96 -6.91
N ARG A 146 -8.86 -17.11 -5.94
CA ARG A 146 -7.42 -17.27 -6.13
C ARG A 146 -6.89 -18.42 -5.28
N ILE A 147 -6.00 -19.21 -5.88
CA ILE A 147 -5.23 -20.25 -5.21
C ILE A 147 -3.74 -20.04 -5.49
N ASP A 148 -2.90 -20.09 -4.43
CA ASP A 148 -1.43 -20.07 -4.54
C ASP A 148 -0.88 -21.38 -3.98
N VAL A 149 -0.10 -22.09 -4.78
CA VAL A 149 0.45 -23.40 -4.44
C VAL A 149 1.98 -23.35 -4.52
N PRO A 150 2.69 -23.52 -3.38
CA PRO A 150 4.13 -23.71 -3.41
C PRO A 150 4.46 -25.11 -3.94
N LEU A 151 5.42 -25.18 -4.86
CA LEU A 151 5.94 -26.45 -5.42
C LEU A 151 7.20 -26.89 -4.66
N TYR A 152 7.25 -26.61 -3.37
CA TYR A 152 8.33 -26.99 -2.44
C TYR A 152 7.74 -27.26 -1.05
N TYR A 153 8.46 -28.05 -0.28
CA TYR A 153 8.11 -28.35 1.10
C TYR A 153 8.89 -27.47 2.07
N ARG A 154 8.19 -26.87 3.04
CA ARG A 154 8.81 -26.23 4.20
C ARG A 154 8.92 -27.23 5.35
N ALA A 155 9.97 -27.11 6.17
CA ALA A 155 10.21 -27.98 7.33
C ALA A 155 9.00 -28.07 8.26
N GLY A 156 8.23 -26.98 8.41
CA GLY A 156 7.03 -26.94 9.24
C GLY A 156 5.94 -27.96 8.88
N TYR A 157 5.92 -28.47 7.65
CA TYR A 157 4.99 -29.54 7.24
C TYR A 157 5.51 -30.96 7.59
N SER A 158 6.79 -31.07 7.94
CA SER A 158 7.42 -32.35 8.31
C SER A 158 7.45 -32.59 9.81
N TYR A 159 7.14 -31.58 10.63
CA TYR A 159 7.06 -31.68 12.07
C TYR A 159 5.64 -31.99 12.53
N ALA A 160 5.51 -32.77 13.60
CA ALA A 160 4.21 -32.96 14.25
C ALA A 160 3.71 -31.64 14.84
N PRO A 161 2.38 -31.39 14.86
CA PRO A 161 1.80 -30.15 15.41
C PRO A 161 2.27 -29.86 16.84
N GLU A 162 2.44 -30.87 17.68
CA GLU A 162 2.90 -30.79 19.08
C GLU A 162 4.34 -30.29 19.16
N SER A 163 5.14 -30.52 18.11
CA SER A 163 6.51 -30.03 17.97
C SER A 163 6.58 -28.69 17.22
N GLY A 164 5.44 -27.98 17.08
CA GLY A 164 5.36 -26.69 16.41
C GLY A 164 5.15 -26.76 14.89
N GLY A 165 4.86 -27.95 14.35
CA GLY A 165 4.53 -28.12 12.93
C GLY A 165 3.22 -27.48 12.51
N TYR A 166 3.05 -27.30 11.20
CA TYR A 166 1.82 -26.74 10.63
C TYR A 166 0.69 -27.77 10.65
N LYS A 167 -0.51 -27.29 11.00
CA LYS A 167 -1.72 -28.14 11.10
C LYS A 167 -2.48 -28.30 9.78
N GLY A 168 -2.25 -27.38 8.84
CA GLY A 168 -3.05 -27.29 7.63
C GLY A 168 -2.25 -27.51 6.35
N GLU A 169 -2.95 -27.38 5.24
CA GLU A 169 -2.45 -27.66 3.91
C GLU A 169 -1.52 -26.54 3.39
N PRO A 170 -0.58 -26.84 2.48
CA PRO A 170 0.43 -25.91 2.01
C PRO A 170 -0.05 -24.89 0.95
N PHE A 171 -1.35 -24.74 0.71
CA PHE A 171 -1.87 -23.79 -0.24
C PHE A 171 -2.54 -22.58 0.43
N TYR A 172 -2.48 -21.42 -0.22
CA TYR A 172 -3.29 -20.25 0.07
C TYR A 172 -4.56 -20.28 -0.80
N HIS A 173 -5.69 -19.86 -0.26
CA HIS A 173 -6.93 -19.72 -1.02
C HIS A 173 -7.75 -18.56 -0.53
N ASN A 174 -8.28 -17.75 -1.46
CA ASN A 174 -9.29 -16.77 -1.15
C ASN A 174 -10.49 -16.83 -2.10
N LEU A 175 -11.63 -16.44 -1.55
CA LEU A 175 -12.87 -16.24 -2.30
C LEU A 175 -13.43 -14.86 -1.95
N ARG A 176 -13.80 -14.07 -2.93
CA ARG A 176 -14.39 -12.75 -2.75
C ARG A 176 -15.60 -12.58 -3.65
N TYR A 177 -16.68 -12.12 -3.06
CA TYR A 177 -17.84 -11.60 -3.76
C TYR A 177 -17.94 -10.10 -3.56
N ARG A 178 -18.31 -9.38 -4.61
CA ARG A 178 -18.44 -7.93 -4.59
C ARG A 178 -19.67 -7.50 -5.39
N LEU A 179 -20.34 -6.48 -4.88
CA LEU A 179 -21.43 -5.77 -5.51
C LEU A 179 -21.13 -4.27 -5.46
N ASP A 180 -21.18 -3.61 -6.61
CA ASP A 180 -21.01 -2.16 -6.73
C ASP A 180 -22.10 -1.57 -7.64
N SER A 181 -22.71 -0.47 -7.23
CA SER A 181 -23.68 0.25 -8.03
C SER A 181 -23.46 1.76 -7.93
N LYS A 182 -23.21 2.38 -9.09
CA LYS A 182 -23.10 3.86 -9.29
C LYS A 182 -22.25 4.57 -8.24
N ASN A 183 -21.22 3.91 -7.69
CA ASN A 183 -20.42 4.42 -6.58
C ASN A 183 -21.21 4.78 -5.30
N ARG A 184 -22.52 4.53 -5.25
CA ARG A 184 -23.40 4.84 -4.10
C ARG A 184 -23.70 3.65 -3.21
N LEU A 185 -23.71 2.44 -3.77
CA LEU A 185 -23.87 1.20 -3.00
C LEU A 185 -22.67 0.30 -3.27
N SER A 186 -22.03 -0.17 -2.22
CA SER A 186 -20.97 -1.18 -2.29
C SER A 186 -21.17 -2.22 -1.20
N ALA A 187 -21.10 -3.48 -1.57
CA ALA A 187 -21.09 -4.59 -0.62
C ALA A 187 -20.00 -5.59 -1.00
N SER A 188 -19.39 -6.23 -0.04
CA SER A 188 -18.48 -7.35 -0.30
C SER A 188 -18.52 -8.39 0.80
N LEU A 189 -18.23 -9.62 0.42
CA LEU A 189 -17.94 -10.75 1.29
C LEU A 189 -16.61 -11.35 0.86
N SER A 190 -15.76 -11.66 1.81
CA SER A 190 -14.46 -12.28 1.57
C SER A 190 -14.19 -13.41 2.54
N ALA A 191 -13.49 -14.41 2.08
CA ALA A 191 -13.03 -15.53 2.88
C ALA A 191 -11.60 -15.89 2.46
N GLU A 192 -10.72 -16.19 3.40
CA GLU A 192 -9.30 -16.41 3.20
C GLU A 192 -8.76 -17.49 4.13
N LYS A 193 -7.76 -18.21 3.62
CA LYS A 193 -6.91 -19.10 4.41
C LYS A 193 -5.46 -18.99 3.93
N ASP A 194 -4.55 -18.90 4.87
CA ASP A 194 -3.12 -18.88 4.59
C ASP A 194 -2.51 -20.28 4.44
N GLN A 195 -1.28 -20.31 3.88
CA GLN A 195 -0.52 -21.56 3.76
C GLN A 195 -0.16 -22.11 5.13
N GLY A 196 -0.54 -23.34 5.42
CA GLY A 196 -0.31 -24.01 6.70
C GLY A 196 -1.46 -23.92 7.67
N GLU A 197 -2.51 -23.18 7.36
CA GLU A 197 -3.75 -23.16 8.13
C GLU A 197 -4.67 -24.30 7.73
N PRO A 198 -5.37 -24.91 8.71
CA PRO A 198 -6.27 -26.03 8.44
C PRO A 198 -7.53 -25.56 7.72
N PHE A 199 -7.83 -26.17 6.57
CA PHE A 199 -9.08 -25.98 5.84
C PHE A 199 -10.07 -27.10 6.12
N LYS A 200 -9.61 -28.37 6.06
CA LYS A 200 -10.38 -29.53 6.44
C LYS A 200 -10.40 -29.67 7.97
N GLY A 201 -11.58 -29.84 8.53
CA GLY A 201 -11.75 -30.01 9.99
C GLY A 201 -11.98 -28.72 10.78
N ASN A 202 -11.78 -27.54 10.18
CA ASN A 202 -12.06 -26.24 10.82
C ASN A 202 -13.30 -25.52 10.24
N GLY A 203 -14.05 -26.18 9.38
CA GLY A 203 -15.27 -25.59 8.78
C GLY A 203 -15.01 -24.59 7.64
N GLY A 204 -13.84 -24.58 7.02
CA GLY A 204 -13.51 -23.78 5.84
C GLY A 204 -12.36 -22.78 6.06
N TRP A 205 -12.57 -21.53 5.62
CA TRP A 205 -11.54 -20.49 5.69
C TRP A 205 -11.30 -19.99 7.12
N ASP A 206 -10.12 -19.52 7.36
CA ASP A 206 -9.70 -19.03 8.68
C ASP A 206 -10.24 -17.62 8.98
N HIS A 207 -10.24 -16.76 7.97
CA HIS A 207 -10.73 -15.39 8.06
C HIS A 207 -11.94 -15.15 7.17
N TYR A 208 -12.91 -14.40 7.72
CA TYR A 208 -14.10 -13.89 7.00
C TYR A 208 -14.22 -12.40 7.20
N GLY A 209 -14.46 -11.69 6.12
CA GLY A 209 -14.69 -10.25 6.12
C GLY A 209 -15.89 -9.87 5.26
N GLY A 210 -16.45 -8.68 5.51
CA GLY A 210 -17.51 -8.16 4.69
C GLY A 210 -17.98 -6.78 5.12
N HIS A 211 -18.56 -6.05 4.17
CA HIS A 211 -19.16 -4.74 4.43
C HIS A 211 -20.37 -4.49 3.54
N LEU A 212 -21.21 -3.60 4.02
CA LEU A 212 -22.25 -2.92 3.27
C LEU A 212 -22.06 -1.41 3.46
N MET A 213 -21.90 -0.66 2.38
CA MET A 213 -21.66 0.78 2.40
C MET A 213 -22.60 1.50 1.43
N VAL A 214 -23.17 2.60 1.90
CA VAL A 214 -23.97 3.53 1.10
C VAL A 214 -23.34 4.91 1.12
N ARG A 215 -23.53 5.68 0.02
CA ARG A 215 -23.02 7.05 -0.13
C ARG A 215 -24.06 7.96 -0.75
N ASP A 216 -23.95 9.25 -0.43
CA ASP A 216 -24.74 10.35 -1.04
C ASP A 216 -26.26 10.11 -0.93
N MET A 217 -26.71 9.75 0.27
CA MET A 217 -28.12 9.55 0.60
C MET A 217 -28.66 10.74 1.40
N GLY A 218 -28.77 11.89 0.74
CA GLY A 218 -29.20 13.15 1.37
C GLY A 218 -28.17 13.67 2.37
N VAL A 219 -28.57 13.81 3.65
CA VAL A 219 -27.66 14.26 4.73
C VAL A 219 -26.57 13.22 5.04
N VAL A 220 -26.82 11.94 4.77
CA VAL A 220 -25.85 10.87 4.98
C VAL A 220 -24.88 10.87 3.81
N SER A 221 -23.70 11.44 4.00
CA SER A 221 -22.62 11.41 3.01
C SER A 221 -22.07 10.00 2.80
N THR A 222 -21.85 9.26 3.90
CA THR A 222 -21.37 7.86 3.86
C THR A 222 -21.86 7.13 5.10
N ALA A 223 -22.31 5.89 4.94
CA ALA A 223 -22.56 4.99 6.05
C ALA A 223 -22.07 3.58 5.71
N VAL A 224 -21.53 2.89 6.68
CA VAL A 224 -20.98 1.53 6.53
C VAL A 224 -21.35 0.67 7.73
N VAL A 225 -21.65 -0.61 7.45
CA VAL A 225 -21.78 -1.67 8.44
C VAL A 225 -20.88 -2.83 8.02
N GLY A 226 -20.20 -3.46 8.98
CA GLY A 226 -19.23 -4.53 8.76
C GLY A 226 -17.79 -4.02 8.88
N ASP A 227 -16.91 -4.38 7.93
CA ASP A 227 -15.49 -4.07 7.96
C ASP A 227 -15.19 -2.74 7.24
N TYR A 228 -14.57 -1.81 7.95
CA TYR A 228 -14.26 -0.49 7.42
C TYR A 228 -12.92 0.04 7.92
N LYS A 229 -12.42 1.06 7.24
CA LYS A 229 -11.22 1.81 7.58
C LYS A 229 -11.56 3.29 7.73
N LEU A 230 -10.81 3.99 8.56
CA LEU A 230 -10.95 5.42 8.81
C LEU A 230 -9.63 6.15 8.59
N GLY A 231 -9.70 7.42 8.22
CA GLY A 231 -8.55 8.31 8.23
C GLY A 231 -9.00 9.76 8.37
N PHE A 232 -8.32 10.50 9.23
CA PHE A 232 -8.57 11.93 9.46
C PHE A 232 -7.24 12.65 9.71
N GLY A 233 -7.20 13.96 9.40
CA GLY A 233 -6.02 14.80 9.61
C GLY A 233 -4.79 14.30 8.85
N GLU A 234 -3.65 14.32 9.50
CA GLU A 234 -2.37 13.79 9.02
C GLU A 234 -2.12 12.33 9.47
N GLY A 235 -3.10 11.74 10.15
CA GLY A 235 -3.08 10.34 10.58
C GLY A 235 -2.45 10.11 11.95
N LEU A 236 -2.35 11.13 12.78
CA LEU A 236 -1.83 10.98 14.14
C LEU A 236 -2.84 10.29 15.04
N VAL A 237 -4.12 10.69 15.01
CA VAL A 237 -5.16 10.07 15.83
C VAL A 237 -5.60 8.74 15.24
N ILE A 238 -6.07 8.73 13.99
CA ILE A 238 -6.54 7.52 13.30
C ILE A 238 -6.34 7.62 11.79
N ASN A 239 -5.66 6.62 11.22
CA ASN A 239 -5.45 6.45 9.79
C ASN A 239 -5.17 4.98 9.44
N ASN A 240 -6.08 4.06 9.77
CA ASN A 240 -5.93 2.65 9.42
C ASN A 240 -6.30 2.35 7.95
N GLY A 241 -6.68 3.38 7.20
CA GLY A 241 -6.94 3.31 5.77
C GLY A 241 -5.97 4.14 4.94
N GLY A 242 -5.00 4.80 5.55
CA GLY A 242 -4.03 5.65 4.87
C GLY A 242 -2.96 4.86 4.13
N PHE A 243 -2.44 5.49 3.10
CA PHE A 243 -1.31 4.99 2.35
C PHE A 243 -0.03 5.65 2.90
N ALA A 244 0.61 5.01 3.85
CA ALA A 244 1.91 5.43 4.32
C ALA A 244 2.99 4.77 3.47
N THR A 245 3.44 5.45 2.45
CA THR A 245 4.56 5.00 1.63
C THR A 245 5.72 5.94 1.84
N GLY A 246 6.52 5.69 2.81
CA GLY A 246 7.78 6.34 3.02
C GLY A 246 7.90 7.80 2.57
N LYS A 247 9.10 8.27 2.56
CA LYS A 247 9.47 9.68 2.32
C LYS A 247 9.47 10.08 0.84
N SER A 248 9.35 9.13 -0.09
CA SER A 248 9.13 9.40 -1.51
C SER A 248 7.67 9.81 -1.73
N ALA A 249 7.38 10.99 -1.47
CA ALA A 249 6.13 11.67 -1.17
C ALA A 249 5.02 11.69 -2.23
N LEU A 250 5.06 10.94 -3.30
CA LEU A 250 3.91 10.83 -4.20
C LEU A 250 2.70 10.19 -3.52
N MET A 251 2.92 9.43 -2.44
CA MET A 251 1.90 8.61 -1.80
C MET A 251 1.67 8.92 -0.31
N ASN A 252 2.20 10.00 0.23
CA ASN A 252 2.08 10.37 1.65
C ASN A 252 0.86 11.21 1.97
N LYS A 253 -0.27 10.92 1.35
CA LYS A 253 -1.51 11.59 1.71
C LYS A 253 -2.32 10.72 2.65
N PRO A 254 -2.64 11.19 3.87
CA PRO A 254 -3.57 10.47 4.74
C PRO A 254 -4.92 10.32 4.04
N SER A 255 -5.58 9.20 4.24
CA SER A 255 -6.95 9.04 3.77
C SER A 255 -7.87 9.95 4.57
N GLN A 256 -8.98 10.35 3.95
CA GLN A 256 -9.98 11.18 4.61
C GLN A 256 -11.33 10.45 4.65
N GLY A 257 -11.94 10.39 5.86
CA GLY A 257 -13.27 9.84 6.06
C GLY A 257 -13.34 8.32 6.15
N ILE A 258 -14.54 7.79 5.90
CA ILE A 258 -14.86 6.36 5.98
C ILE A 258 -14.55 5.69 4.65
N ARG A 259 -13.87 4.53 4.70
CA ARG A 259 -13.61 3.66 3.55
C ARG A 259 -14.03 2.23 3.84
N ALA A 260 -14.54 1.53 2.84
CA ALA A 260 -14.77 0.10 2.92
C ALA A 260 -13.43 -0.65 2.94
N LYS A 261 -13.30 -1.69 3.74
CA LYS A 261 -12.16 -2.63 3.67
C LYS A 261 -12.25 -3.40 2.35
N ARG A 262 -11.22 -3.28 1.51
CA ARG A 262 -11.16 -3.93 0.19
C ARG A 262 -10.06 -4.97 0.09
N SER A 263 -9.04 -4.91 0.95
CA SER A 263 -7.94 -5.88 1.04
C SER A 263 -8.31 -7.12 1.86
N MET A 264 -7.47 -8.14 1.82
CA MET A 264 -7.54 -9.31 2.72
C MET A 264 -6.87 -9.05 4.08
N ASP A 265 -6.47 -7.80 4.37
CA ASP A 265 -5.87 -7.41 5.65
C ASP A 265 -6.72 -7.89 6.85
N GLU A 266 -6.13 -8.69 7.72
CA GLU A 266 -6.78 -9.27 8.88
C GLU A 266 -6.63 -8.42 10.15
N VAL A 267 -5.80 -7.39 10.09
CA VAL A 267 -5.38 -6.62 11.28
C VAL A 267 -5.84 -5.18 11.25
N ASN A 268 -5.51 -4.41 10.22
CA ASN A 268 -5.66 -2.95 10.18
C ASN A 268 -7.04 -2.51 9.67
N TYR A 269 -8.11 -2.86 10.37
CA TYR A 269 -9.46 -2.43 10.06
C TYR A 269 -10.32 -2.37 11.34
N LEU A 270 -11.46 -1.71 11.25
CA LEU A 270 -12.50 -1.68 12.26
C LEU A 270 -13.69 -2.52 11.80
N ARG A 271 -14.44 -3.12 12.74
CA ARG A 271 -15.63 -3.93 12.46
C ARG A 271 -16.79 -3.47 13.32
N GLY A 272 -17.87 -3.03 12.69
CA GLY A 272 -19.04 -2.49 13.37
C GLY A 272 -19.84 -1.58 12.47
N ALA A 273 -20.01 -0.32 12.85
CA ALA A 273 -20.73 0.67 12.07
C ALA A 273 -20.05 2.04 12.13
N ALA A 274 -20.13 2.80 11.04
CA ALA A 274 -19.71 4.19 10.99
C ALA A 274 -20.57 4.99 10.02
N ALA A 275 -20.79 6.28 10.32
CA ALA A 275 -21.54 7.18 9.47
C ALA A 275 -20.94 8.59 9.46
N THR A 276 -20.99 9.23 8.29
CA THR A 276 -20.67 10.65 8.09
C THR A 276 -21.93 11.38 7.68
N LEU A 277 -22.30 12.39 8.45
CA LEU A 277 -23.38 13.34 8.14
C LEU A 277 -22.77 14.65 7.64
N GLN A 278 -23.37 15.24 6.62
CA GLN A 278 -22.91 16.51 6.05
C GLN A 278 -23.97 17.58 6.19
N PHE A 279 -23.60 18.68 6.82
CA PHE A 279 -24.43 19.87 7.06
C PHE A 279 -23.71 21.10 6.47
N GLY A 280 -23.94 21.36 5.20
CA GLY A 280 -23.23 22.42 4.48
C GLY A 280 -21.73 22.23 4.47
N GLU A 281 -20.99 23.13 5.13
CA GLU A 281 -19.53 23.11 5.20
C GLU A 281 -18.98 22.19 6.31
N VAL A 282 -19.84 21.64 7.17
CA VAL A 282 -19.48 20.80 8.32
C VAL A 282 -19.81 19.33 8.04
N LYS A 283 -18.86 18.47 8.32
CA LYS A 283 -19.03 17.00 8.34
C LYS A 283 -18.84 16.48 9.75
N LEU A 284 -19.79 15.66 10.19
CA LEU A 284 -19.75 14.92 11.45
C LEU A 284 -19.63 13.44 11.13
N THR A 285 -18.57 12.80 11.60
CA THR A 285 -18.39 11.34 11.48
C THR A 285 -18.37 10.70 12.85
N THR A 286 -19.09 9.59 13.00
CA THR A 286 -19.09 8.79 14.22
C THR A 286 -18.85 7.32 13.86
N TRP A 287 -18.24 6.57 14.77
CA TRP A 287 -17.98 5.14 14.59
C TRP A 287 -18.00 4.37 15.90
N LEU A 288 -18.35 3.09 15.74
CA LEU A 288 -18.28 2.08 16.78
C LEU A 288 -17.72 0.79 16.19
N SER A 289 -16.77 0.17 16.85
CA SER A 289 -16.15 -1.10 16.45
C SER A 289 -16.01 -2.03 17.62
N TYR A 290 -16.34 -3.30 17.39
CA TYR A 290 -16.04 -4.41 18.30
C TYR A 290 -15.31 -5.50 17.53
N ARG A 291 -14.14 -5.93 18.05
CA ARG A 291 -13.33 -6.99 17.44
C ARG A 291 -12.71 -7.88 18.51
N ARG A 292 -12.39 -9.10 18.10
CA ARG A 292 -11.49 -9.97 18.85
C ARG A 292 -10.17 -10.07 18.09
N LEU A 293 -9.08 -9.71 18.76
CA LEU A 293 -7.73 -9.67 18.23
C LEU A 293 -6.96 -10.90 18.71
N ASP A 294 -5.90 -11.22 18.00
CA ASP A 294 -4.95 -12.25 18.37
C ASP A 294 -3.91 -11.67 19.33
N ALA A 295 -3.64 -12.35 20.42
CA ALA A 295 -2.70 -11.84 21.42
C ALA A 295 -1.91 -12.98 22.10
N SER A 296 -0.64 -12.71 22.37
CA SER A 296 0.13 -13.53 23.31
C SER A 296 -0.07 -13.02 24.73
N LEU A 297 -0.36 -13.94 25.64
CA LEU A 297 -0.59 -13.63 27.04
C LEU A 297 0.64 -13.93 27.91
N ASN A 298 0.78 -13.18 29.00
CA ASN A 298 1.66 -13.52 30.11
C ASN A 298 1.02 -14.60 30.98
N ASN A 299 1.79 -15.17 31.91
CA ASN A 299 1.29 -16.20 32.82
C ASN A 299 0.17 -15.73 33.76
N ASP A 300 0.09 -14.43 33.99
CA ASP A 300 -0.96 -13.77 34.80
C ASP A 300 -2.22 -13.43 33.99
N GLY A 301 -2.28 -13.82 32.72
CA GLY A 301 -3.39 -13.53 31.81
C GLY A 301 -3.42 -12.12 31.25
N THR A 302 -2.44 -11.26 31.54
CA THR A 302 -2.28 -9.96 30.89
C THR A 302 -1.72 -10.11 29.47
N VAL A 303 -1.96 -9.13 28.60
CA VAL A 303 -1.53 -9.16 27.20
C VAL A 303 -0.07 -8.73 27.09
N LYS A 304 0.79 -9.61 26.61
CA LYS A 304 2.18 -9.34 26.31
C LYS A 304 2.38 -8.61 24.98
N THR A 305 1.66 -9.08 23.94
CA THR A 305 1.79 -8.53 22.58
C THR A 305 0.53 -8.82 21.79
N ILE A 306 -0.01 -7.81 21.12
CA ILE A 306 -1.07 -7.98 20.11
C ILE A 306 -0.40 -8.48 18.82
N GLN A 307 -0.88 -9.60 18.28
CA GLN A 307 -0.34 -10.19 17.05
C GLN A 307 -0.87 -9.47 15.83
N THR A 308 0.01 -9.23 14.87
CA THR A 308 -0.30 -8.50 13.64
C THR A 308 -0.02 -9.31 12.37
N SER A 309 0.20 -10.63 12.49
CA SER A 309 0.48 -11.50 11.35
C SER A 309 -0.76 -12.11 10.71
N GLY A 310 -1.86 -12.28 11.46
CA GLY A 310 -3.07 -13.00 11.04
C GLY A 310 -2.89 -14.52 10.88
N LEU A 311 -1.71 -15.08 11.15
CA LEU A 311 -1.38 -16.48 10.87
C LEU A 311 -1.81 -17.44 11.99
N HIS A 312 -2.50 -18.56 11.62
CA HIS A 312 -3.01 -19.58 12.52
C HIS A 312 -2.63 -21.01 12.10
N ARG A 313 -1.33 -21.23 11.84
CA ARG A 313 -0.76 -22.46 11.26
C ARG A 313 -0.35 -23.49 12.29
N THR A 314 0.09 -23.03 13.47
CA THR A 314 0.61 -23.89 14.57
C THR A 314 -0.34 -23.88 15.75
N LEU A 315 -0.18 -24.85 16.68
CA LEU A 315 -0.97 -24.89 17.93
C LEU A 315 -0.83 -23.58 18.71
N LYS A 316 0.40 -23.05 18.81
CA LYS A 316 0.67 -21.78 19.51
C LYS A 316 -0.03 -20.59 18.85
N GLU A 317 -0.04 -20.50 17.52
CA GLU A 317 -0.74 -19.44 16.79
C GLU A 317 -2.27 -19.56 17.00
N LEU A 318 -2.81 -20.79 17.04
CA LEU A 318 -4.23 -21.06 17.32
C LEU A 318 -4.64 -20.71 18.75
N GLU A 319 -3.78 -20.93 19.75
CA GLU A 319 -4.03 -20.52 21.15
C GLU A 319 -4.12 -18.98 21.28
N GLN A 320 -3.41 -18.24 20.42
CA GLN A 320 -3.41 -16.78 20.40
C GLN A 320 -4.59 -16.19 19.63
N LYS A 321 -5.30 -17.02 18.85
CA LYS A 321 -6.37 -16.59 17.96
C LYS A 321 -7.57 -16.04 18.73
N ARG A 322 -7.98 -14.80 18.39
CA ARG A 322 -9.21 -14.13 18.86
C ARG A 322 -9.40 -14.15 20.38
N ASN A 323 -8.31 -14.10 21.14
CA ASN A 323 -8.35 -14.23 22.60
C ASN A 323 -8.36 -12.88 23.35
N LEU A 324 -8.40 -11.75 22.63
CA LEU A 324 -8.46 -10.40 23.19
C LEU A 324 -9.59 -9.59 22.54
N ALA A 325 -10.67 -9.32 23.28
CA ALA A 325 -11.72 -8.43 22.80
C ALA A 325 -11.32 -6.96 22.96
N THR A 326 -11.72 -6.14 21.98
CA THR A 326 -11.55 -4.69 22.02
C THR A 326 -12.76 -3.98 21.46
N THR A 327 -13.12 -2.86 22.11
CA THR A 327 -14.15 -1.92 21.66
C THR A 327 -13.51 -0.56 21.37
N VAL A 328 -13.85 0.03 20.23
CA VAL A 328 -13.39 1.37 19.82
C VAL A 328 -14.60 2.21 19.47
N ALA A 329 -14.73 3.38 20.11
CA ALA A 329 -15.78 4.36 19.80
C ALA A 329 -15.15 5.73 19.61
N GLY A 330 -15.64 6.51 18.64
CA GLY A 330 -15.06 7.82 18.40
C GLY A 330 -15.85 8.69 17.44
N GLY A 331 -15.33 9.88 17.21
CA GLY A 331 -15.93 10.88 16.34
C GLY A 331 -14.90 11.82 15.71
N ASN A 332 -15.32 12.42 14.62
CA ASN A 332 -14.60 13.50 13.93
C ASN A 332 -15.59 14.59 13.53
N VAL A 333 -15.19 15.83 13.71
CA VAL A 333 -15.86 17.02 13.14
C VAL A 333 -14.87 17.68 12.21
N THR A 334 -15.27 17.95 10.97
CA THR A 334 -14.44 18.68 10.00
C THR A 334 -15.25 19.82 9.40
N TRP A 335 -14.68 21.01 9.40
CA TRP A 335 -15.19 22.19 8.71
C TRP A 335 -14.25 22.56 7.56
N LYS A 336 -14.82 22.92 6.39
CA LYS A 336 -14.07 23.35 5.21
C LYS A 336 -14.73 24.55 4.55
N ARG A 337 -13.94 25.60 4.30
CA ARG A 337 -14.43 26.80 3.59
C ARG A 337 -13.31 27.52 2.87
N LYS A 338 -13.47 27.78 1.57
CA LYS A 338 -12.57 28.62 0.75
C LYS A 338 -11.07 28.32 0.95
N GLY A 339 -10.68 27.04 0.91
CA GLY A 339 -9.28 26.62 1.07
C GLY A 339 -8.81 26.48 2.53
N LEU A 340 -9.57 26.96 3.50
CA LEU A 340 -9.35 26.68 4.93
C LEU A 340 -10.07 25.40 5.33
N TYR A 341 -9.44 24.61 6.18
CA TYR A 341 -10.09 23.52 6.88
C TYR A 341 -9.59 23.40 8.30
N ALA A 342 -10.46 22.97 9.18
CA ALA A 342 -10.15 22.63 10.56
C ALA A 342 -10.98 21.42 10.97
N GLY A 343 -10.43 20.58 11.82
CA GLY A 343 -11.13 19.40 12.32
C GLY A 343 -10.65 18.99 13.69
N ALA A 344 -11.50 18.25 14.37
CA ALA A 344 -11.15 17.59 15.63
C ALA A 344 -11.56 16.13 15.55
N THR A 345 -10.65 15.25 15.98
CA THR A 345 -10.83 13.79 15.97
C THR A 345 -10.55 13.26 17.36
N GLY A 346 -11.35 12.31 17.82
CA GLY A 346 -11.08 11.61 19.05
C GLY A 346 -11.66 10.23 19.08
N TYR A 347 -10.99 9.31 19.78
CA TYR A 347 -11.53 7.99 20.06
C TYR A 347 -11.15 7.51 21.44
N TYR A 348 -11.97 6.61 21.94
CA TYR A 348 -11.72 5.82 23.14
C TYR A 348 -11.67 4.34 22.74
N GLN A 349 -10.69 3.61 23.30
CA GLN A 349 -10.49 2.19 23.09
C GLN A 349 -10.40 1.46 24.43
N HIS A 350 -11.17 0.40 24.55
CA HIS A 350 -11.17 -0.50 25.70
C HIS A 350 -10.75 -1.91 25.28
N PHE A 351 -9.85 -2.52 26.04
CA PHE A 351 -9.49 -3.94 25.91
C PHE A 351 -10.08 -4.73 27.08
N GLU A 352 -10.52 -5.94 26.82
CA GLU A 352 -11.01 -6.88 27.85
C GLU A 352 -9.94 -7.21 28.91
N ARG A 353 -8.66 -7.19 28.49
CA ARG A 353 -7.50 -7.52 29.34
C ARG A 353 -6.52 -6.38 29.42
N ASN A 354 -5.80 -6.27 30.56
CA ASN A 354 -4.74 -5.29 30.69
C ASN A 354 -3.56 -5.62 29.77
N LEU A 355 -3.03 -4.60 29.07
CA LEU A 355 -1.78 -4.70 28.34
C LEU A 355 -0.61 -4.60 29.31
N SER A 356 0.37 -5.49 29.19
CA SER A 356 1.60 -5.54 29.98
C SER A 356 2.75 -6.01 29.09
N PRO A 357 3.34 -5.09 28.28
CA PRO A 357 4.30 -5.45 27.22
C PRO A 357 5.66 -5.94 27.72
N GLY A 358 5.90 -5.89 29.04
CA GLY A 358 7.13 -6.35 29.67
C GLY A 358 8.11 -5.22 30.03
N THR A 359 9.21 -5.56 30.70
CA THR A 359 10.12 -4.63 31.38
C THR A 359 11.34 -4.20 30.56
N ALA A 360 11.56 -4.75 29.35
CA ALA A 360 12.67 -4.33 28.51
C ALA A 360 12.62 -2.84 28.21
N VAL A 361 13.77 -2.15 28.25
CA VAL A 361 13.85 -0.67 28.16
C VAL A 361 13.05 -0.13 26.97
N TYR A 362 13.24 -0.70 25.78
CA TYR A 362 12.52 -0.26 24.57
C TYR A 362 10.99 -0.52 24.63
N ARG A 363 10.52 -1.39 25.54
CA ARG A 363 9.08 -1.69 25.73
C ARG A 363 8.40 -0.80 26.75
N GLN A 364 9.13 -0.10 27.60
CA GLN A 364 8.56 0.77 28.66
C GLN A 364 7.74 1.94 28.11
N ILE A 365 7.96 2.29 26.85
CA ILE A 365 7.17 3.33 26.16
C ILE A 365 5.85 2.82 25.60
N PHE A 366 5.66 1.50 25.42
CA PHE A 366 4.40 0.94 24.94
C PHE A 366 3.27 1.11 25.95
N PRO A 367 1.99 1.13 25.48
CA PRO A 367 0.84 1.36 26.36
C PRO A 367 0.65 0.22 27.36
N MET A 368 0.22 0.59 28.56
CA MET A 368 -0.10 -0.33 29.68
C MET A 368 -1.54 -0.09 30.15
N GLY A 369 -2.19 -1.12 30.69
CA GLY A 369 -3.59 -1.03 31.11
C GLY A 369 -4.56 -1.48 30.02
N ARG A 370 -5.80 -1.04 30.06
CA ARG A 370 -6.86 -1.49 29.15
C ARG A 370 -7.70 -0.37 28.54
N ASP A 371 -7.58 0.86 29.03
CA ASP A 371 -8.40 2.01 28.66
C ASP A 371 -7.53 3.11 28.05
N PHE A 372 -7.80 3.49 26.81
CA PHE A 372 -6.96 4.39 26.02
C PHE A 372 -7.80 5.44 25.32
N GLY A 373 -7.44 6.70 25.48
CA GLY A 373 -8.04 7.81 24.76
C GLY A 373 -7.02 8.55 23.92
N VAL A 374 -7.40 8.93 22.71
CA VAL A 374 -6.58 9.78 21.85
C VAL A 374 -7.47 10.88 21.26
N VAL A 375 -7.01 12.13 21.33
CA VAL A 375 -7.69 13.28 20.75
C VAL A 375 -6.71 14.10 19.95
N GLY A 376 -7.18 14.77 18.90
CA GLY A 376 -6.33 15.65 18.11
C GLY A 376 -7.13 16.67 17.34
N VAL A 377 -6.44 17.71 16.92
CA VAL A 377 -6.94 18.78 16.07
C VAL A 377 -6.09 18.83 14.81
N ASN A 378 -6.74 18.95 13.68
CA ASN A 378 -6.08 19.12 12.38
C ASN A 378 -6.58 20.39 11.71
N TYR A 379 -5.70 21.01 10.93
CA TYR A 379 -5.96 22.27 10.26
C TYR A 379 -5.15 22.38 8.98
N GLY A 380 -5.58 23.27 8.12
CA GLY A 380 -4.79 23.59 6.94
C GLY A 380 -5.37 24.73 6.13
N PHE A 381 -4.48 25.24 5.29
CA PHE A 381 -4.77 26.31 4.35
C PHE A 381 -4.25 25.96 2.98
N LYS A 382 -5.07 26.20 1.96
CA LYS A 382 -4.71 25.96 0.56
C LYS A 382 -4.89 27.21 -0.26
N HIS A 383 -3.86 27.54 -0.97
CA HIS A 383 -3.82 28.59 -1.97
C HIS A 383 -3.16 28.04 -3.23
N LEU A 384 -3.34 28.69 -4.38
CA LEU A 384 -2.78 28.28 -5.68
C LEU A 384 -1.27 27.93 -5.63
N TRP A 385 -0.51 28.65 -4.81
CA TRP A 385 0.95 28.53 -4.74
C TRP A 385 1.45 27.94 -3.42
N PHE A 386 0.60 27.83 -2.43
CA PHE A 386 1.01 27.43 -1.10
C PHE A 386 -0.03 26.54 -0.44
N THR A 387 0.41 25.45 0.18
CA THR A 387 -0.41 24.56 0.99
C THR A 387 0.26 24.38 2.34
N LEU A 388 -0.52 24.55 3.40
CA LEU A 388 -0.14 24.23 4.78
C LEU A 388 -1.13 23.19 5.31
N ALA A 389 -0.64 22.16 5.99
CA ALA A 389 -1.44 21.14 6.65
C ALA A 389 -0.75 20.71 7.95
N GLY A 390 -1.51 20.55 9.00
CA GLY A 390 -0.97 20.11 10.28
C GLY A 390 -1.99 19.33 11.11
N GLU A 391 -1.46 18.51 12.00
CA GLU A 391 -2.23 17.82 13.04
C GLU A 391 -1.41 17.79 14.33
N THR A 392 -2.07 18.09 15.45
CA THR A 392 -1.52 17.89 16.79
C THR A 392 -2.46 16.98 17.57
N ALA A 393 -1.91 15.96 18.20
CA ALA A 393 -2.67 14.95 18.93
C ALA A 393 -2.09 14.70 20.32
N TYR A 394 -2.96 14.22 21.22
CA TYR A 394 -2.64 13.89 22.60
C TYR A 394 -3.21 12.51 22.95
N SER A 395 -2.39 11.67 23.60
CA SER A 395 -2.81 10.39 24.14
C SER A 395 -2.89 10.45 25.68
N THR A 396 -3.98 9.93 26.25
CA THR A 396 -4.32 10.13 27.66
C THR A 396 -3.52 9.24 28.60
N GLU A 397 -3.08 8.06 28.18
CA GLU A 397 -2.49 7.03 29.06
C GLU A 397 -1.20 7.54 29.75
N LYS A 398 -0.22 8.02 28.95
CA LYS A 398 1.06 8.55 29.48
C LYS A 398 1.21 10.06 29.33
N GLY A 399 0.17 10.76 28.88
CA GLY A 399 0.23 12.21 28.66
C GLY A 399 1.17 12.61 27.53
N GLY A 400 1.15 11.88 26.39
CA GLY A 400 2.05 12.12 25.27
C GLY A 400 1.44 13.00 24.18
N TRP A 401 2.28 13.84 23.56
CA TRP A 401 1.92 14.70 22.42
C TRP A 401 2.59 14.22 21.14
N ALA A 402 1.90 14.43 20.04
CA ALA A 402 2.44 14.25 18.68
C ALA A 402 2.00 15.42 17.80
N THR A 403 2.89 15.90 16.93
CA THR A 403 2.54 16.89 15.90
C THR A 403 3.24 16.56 14.59
N LEU A 404 2.53 16.79 13.49
CA LEU A 404 3.04 16.69 12.13
C LEU A 404 2.56 17.89 11.33
N GLU A 405 3.54 18.68 10.84
CA GLU A 405 3.32 19.88 10.06
C GLU A 405 3.90 19.69 8.65
N ARG A 406 3.17 20.13 7.63
CA ARG A 406 3.61 20.09 6.24
C ARG A 406 3.35 21.42 5.55
N ALA A 407 4.32 21.84 4.75
CA ALA A 407 4.18 22.99 3.88
C ALA A 407 4.64 22.61 2.46
N SER A 408 3.94 23.10 1.45
CA SER A 408 4.32 22.94 0.07
C SER A 408 4.17 24.29 -0.65
N TRP A 409 5.20 24.66 -1.38
CA TRP A 409 5.25 25.91 -2.15
C TRP A 409 5.53 25.60 -3.62
N LYS A 410 4.57 25.90 -4.49
CA LYS A 410 4.72 25.90 -5.94
C LYS A 410 5.44 27.19 -6.35
N ILE A 411 6.75 27.13 -6.55
CA ILE A 411 7.55 28.26 -7.02
C ILE A 411 7.07 28.70 -8.41
N ASN A 412 6.77 27.71 -9.25
CA ASN A 412 6.14 27.88 -10.55
C ASN A 412 5.59 26.53 -11.05
N THR A 413 5.17 26.43 -12.30
CA THR A 413 4.62 25.18 -12.89
C THR A 413 5.64 24.05 -13.03
N ARG A 414 6.93 24.32 -12.85
CA ARG A 414 8.03 23.33 -13.01
C ARG A 414 8.72 22.97 -11.69
N TYR A 415 8.59 23.78 -10.65
CA TYR A 415 9.31 23.59 -9.38
C TYR A 415 8.37 23.67 -8.20
N THR A 416 8.38 22.65 -7.37
CA THR A 416 7.65 22.60 -6.09
C THR A 416 8.62 22.26 -4.98
N LEU A 417 8.67 23.10 -3.96
CA LEU A 417 9.41 22.86 -2.72
C LEU A 417 8.43 22.43 -1.63
N SER A 418 8.71 21.34 -0.96
CA SER A 418 7.88 20.83 0.14
C SER A 418 8.74 20.52 1.36
N GLY A 419 8.18 20.74 2.54
CA GLY A 419 8.84 20.41 3.80
C GLY A 419 7.84 19.82 4.78
N SER A 420 8.35 19.02 5.71
CA SER A 420 7.57 18.54 6.84
C SER A 420 8.42 18.54 8.10
N TYR A 421 7.77 18.83 9.23
CA TYR A 421 8.33 18.68 10.56
C TYR A 421 7.42 17.73 11.35
N ARG A 422 8.04 16.80 12.08
CA ARG A 422 7.33 15.84 12.93
C ARG A 422 7.98 15.75 14.30
N PHE A 423 7.15 15.71 15.32
CA PHE A 423 7.55 15.45 16.69
C PHE A 423 6.55 14.49 17.34
N TYR A 424 7.00 13.31 17.71
CA TYR A 424 6.21 12.27 18.37
C TYR A 424 6.89 11.93 19.69
N SER A 425 6.29 12.36 20.79
CA SER A 425 6.79 12.04 22.13
C SER A 425 6.91 10.52 22.32
N TYR A 426 7.90 10.06 23.06
CA TYR A 426 7.99 8.65 23.45
C TYR A 426 6.84 8.21 24.38
N LYS A 427 6.08 9.15 24.96
CA LYS A 427 4.87 8.90 25.74
C LYS A 427 3.59 8.84 24.89
N TYR A 428 3.63 9.34 23.66
CA TYR A 428 2.48 9.31 22.75
C TYR A 428 2.30 7.92 22.20
N TYR A 429 1.06 7.45 22.15
CA TYR A 429 0.71 6.21 21.45
C TYR A 429 -0.74 6.25 20.94
N SER A 430 -0.95 5.81 19.71
CA SER A 430 -2.26 5.54 19.14
C SER A 430 -2.22 4.21 18.39
N PHE A 431 -3.12 3.28 18.74
CA PHE A 431 -3.24 1.98 18.08
C PHE A 431 -3.67 2.07 16.61
N HIS A 432 -4.20 3.20 16.20
CA HIS A 432 -4.74 3.41 14.86
C HIS A 432 -4.01 4.51 14.08
N ALA A 433 -2.93 5.06 14.61
CA ALA A 433 -2.13 6.06 13.90
C ALA A 433 -1.33 5.44 12.76
N SER A 434 -1.29 6.13 11.64
CA SER A 434 -0.37 5.88 10.54
C SER A 434 -0.04 7.21 9.88
N ALA A 435 1.12 7.76 10.18
CA ALA A 435 1.60 9.06 9.72
C ALA A 435 3.04 8.95 9.22
N LEU A 436 3.59 10.02 8.65
CA LEU A 436 4.97 10.05 8.19
C LEU A 436 5.93 9.78 9.36
N SER A 437 6.58 8.62 9.36
CA SER A 437 7.50 8.17 10.42
C SER A 437 8.63 7.33 9.84
N GLU A 438 9.78 7.32 10.49
CA GLU A 438 10.84 6.34 10.26
C GLU A 438 10.56 5.03 11.01
N ASN A 439 9.85 5.13 12.14
CA ASN A 439 9.47 3.99 12.95
C ASN A 439 8.18 3.35 12.42
N SER A 440 7.93 2.09 12.81
CA SER A 440 6.66 1.39 12.50
C SER A 440 5.47 2.02 13.22
N ASP A 441 5.72 2.58 14.42
CA ASP A 441 4.70 3.26 15.22
C ASP A 441 4.94 4.78 15.19
N VAL A 442 3.85 5.55 15.27
CA VAL A 442 3.89 7.01 15.38
C VAL A 442 4.23 7.38 16.83
N GLN A 443 5.47 7.17 17.21
CA GLN A 443 5.97 7.34 18.57
C GLN A 443 7.49 7.53 18.58
N ASN A 444 8.02 8.24 19.60
CA ASN A 444 9.45 8.30 19.89
C ASN A 444 10.29 8.80 18.72
N GLU A 445 9.86 9.88 18.05
CA GLU A 445 10.55 10.39 16.87
C GLU A 445 10.42 11.92 16.76
N SER A 446 11.53 12.58 16.46
CA SER A 446 11.56 13.94 15.93
C SER A 446 12.24 13.92 14.57
N GLY A 447 11.71 14.66 13.60
CA GLY A 447 12.34 14.67 12.29
C GLY A 447 11.87 15.81 11.39
N ALA A 448 12.66 16.06 10.37
CA ALA A 448 12.35 17.05 9.34
C ALA A 448 12.72 16.49 7.97
N THR A 449 11.82 16.70 7.01
CA THR A 449 12.02 16.32 5.61
C THR A 449 11.97 17.56 4.74
N LEU A 450 12.88 17.67 3.79
CA LEU A 450 12.85 18.68 2.74
C LEU A 450 12.85 17.98 1.38
N ARG A 451 12.01 18.42 0.46
CA ARG A 451 11.83 17.82 -0.86
C ARG A 451 11.69 18.88 -1.95
N LEU A 452 12.35 18.65 -3.06
CA LEU A 452 12.23 19.41 -4.30
C LEU A 452 11.74 18.48 -5.42
N ASP A 453 10.61 18.82 -6.01
CA ASP A 453 10.14 18.26 -7.28
C ASP A 453 10.39 19.27 -8.37
N ALA A 454 11.08 18.85 -9.43
CA ALA A 454 11.51 19.71 -10.49
C ALA A 454 11.27 19.07 -11.86
N LYS A 455 10.90 19.91 -12.83
CA LYS A 455 10.81 19.56 -14.24
C LYS A 455 11.64 20.57 -15.06
N PRO A 456 12.99 20.50 -14.97
CA PRO A 456 13.87 21.49 -15.56
C PRO A 456 13.64 21.66 -17.06
N VAL A 457 13.42 20.54 -17.75
CA VAL A 457 13.04 20.46 -19.16
C VAL A 457 11.84 19.50 -19.30
N GLU A 458 11.13 19.55 -20.42
CA GLU A 458 9.87 18.83 -20.59
C GLU A 458 9.99 17.31 -20.45
N ASN A 459 11.14 16.78 -20.84
CA ASN A 459 11.42 15.34 -20.83
C ASN A 459 12.22 14.84 -19.61
N LEU A 460 12.52 15.70 -18.63
CA LEU A 460 13.23 15.34 -17.40
C LEU A 460 12.38 15.67 -16.16
N THR A 461 12.04 14.67 -15.37
CA THR A 461 11.47 14.82 -14.05
C THR A 461 12.53 14.48 -13.00
N LEU A 462 12.69 15.33 -12.01
CA LEU A 462 13.66 15.19 -10.93
C LEU A 462 12.95 15.33 -9.59
N THR A 463 13.18 14.40 -8.68
CA THR A 463 12.79 14.49 -7.27
C THR A 463 14.01 14.31 -6.41
N VAL A 464 14.24 15.25 -5.51
CA VAL A 464 15.33 15.17 -4.51
C VAL A 464 14.71 15.36 -3.14
N TYR A 465 15.03 14.50 -2.18
CA TYR A 465 14.67 14.75 -0.80
C TYR A 465 15.79 14.41 0.19
N ALA A 466 15.75 15.07 1.33
CA ALA A 466 16.55 14.77 2.50
C ALA A 466 15.65 14.70 3.72
N ASP A 467 15.90 13.73 4.57
CA ASP A 467 15.20 13.52 5.83
C ASP A 467 16.19 13.29 6.97
N PHE A 468 15.91 13.95 8.10
CA PHE A 468 16.68 13.82 9.32
C PHE A 468 15.74 13.41 10.44
N PHE A 469 16.16 12.43 11.25
CA PHE A 469 15.33 11.92 12.34
C PHE A 469 16.16 11.58 13.58
N TYR A 470 15.51 11.69 14.73
CA TYR A 470 16.07 11.42 16.03
C TYR A 470 15.04 10.69 16.91
N ASN A 471 15.49 9.63 17.59
CA ASN A 471 14.70 8.86 18.52
C ASN A 471 15.24 9.05 19.94
N PRO A 472 14.58 9.81 20.79
CA PRO A 472 15.08 10.13 22.14
C PRO A 472 15.11 8.93 23.10
N TRP A 473 14.22 7.94 22.90
CA TRP A 473 14.19 6.71 23.70
C TRP A 473 14.85 5.55 22.94
N PRO A 474 15.57 4.63 23.63
CA PRO A 474 16.16 3.45 22.99
C PRO A 474 15.12 2.60 22.25
N ARG A 475 15.46 2.18 21.03
CA ARG A 475 14.67 1.26 20.23
C ARG A 475 15.14 -0.18 20.41
N TYR A 476 14.41 -1.13 19.84
CA TYR A 476 14.84 -2.52 19.80
C TYR A 476 16.29 -2.65 19.28
N SER A 477 17.11 -3.42 19.94
CA SER A 477 18.55 -3.63 19.68
C SER A 477 19.47 -2.42 19.92
N LEU A 478 18.96 -1.31 20.53
CA LEU A 478 19.75 -0.15 20.89
C LEU A 478 19.69 0.07 22.41
N THR A 479 20.77 0.59 22.98
CA THR A 479 20.89 0.89 24.42
C THR A 479 20.78 2.37 24.73
N HIS A 480 20.74 3.23 23.72
CA HIS A 480 20.72 4.69 23.83
C HIS A 480 19.80 5.32 22.78
N SER A 481 19.61 6.63 22.87
CA SER A 481 18.96 7.43 21.84
C SER A 481 19.68 7.31 20.52
N SER A 482 18.97 7.39 19.42
CA SER A 482 19.56 7.19 18.09
C SER A 482 19.13 8.23 17.09
N SER A 483 19.97 8.50 16.12
CA SER A 483 19.67 9.41 15.01
C SER A 483 19.91 8.75 13.67
N GLY A 484 19.38 9.36 12.63
CA GLY A 484 19.65 8.94 11.28
C GLY A 484 19.31 10.00 10.25
N GLN A 485 19.76 9.74 9.05
CA GLN A 485 19.51 10.62 7.90
C GLN A 485 19.32 9.79 6.64
N GLU A 486 18.49 10.31 5.77
CA GLU A 486 18.21 9.70 4.48
C GLU A 486 18.21 10.77 3.40
N GLY A 487 18.76 10.45 2.24
CA GLY A 487 18.70 11.29 1.04
C GLY A 487 18.38 10.43 -0.17
N CYS A 488 17.58 10.97 -1.08
CA CYS A 488 17.24 10.28 -2.33
C CYS A 488 17.24 11.26 -3.49
N ILE A 489 17.75 10.79 -4.61
CA ILE A 489 17.65 11.46 -5.91
C ILE A 489 16.95 10.48 -6.85
N TYR A 490 15.83 10.90 -7.40
CA TYR A 490 15.12 10.19 -8.46
C TYR A 490 15.08 11.06 -9.71
N ALA A 491 15.52 10.53 -10.82
CA ALA A 491 15.46 11.20 -12.10
C ALA A 491 14.83 10.27 -13.15
N GLU A 492 13.88 10.78 -13.90
CA GLU A 492 13.27 10.12 -15.05
C GLU A 492 13.46 10.96 -16.29
N TYR A 493 14.11 10.39 -17.30
CA TYR A 493 14.38 11.04 -18.58
C TYR A 493 13.69 10.29 -19.73
N ALA A 494 12.72 10.94 -20.36
CA ALA A 494 12.10 10.46 -21.58
C ALA A 494 13.01 10.79 -22.77
N ILE A 495 13.84 9.84 -23.21
CA ILE A 495 14.74 10.01 -24.37
C ILE A 495 13.90 10.33 -25.61
N ASN A 496 12.79 9.63 -25.76
CA ASN A 496 11.74 9.88 -26.74
C ASN A 496 10.44 9.21 -26.28
N ARG A 497 9.39 9.22 -27.11
CA ARG A 497 8.07 8.65 -26.77
C ARG A 497 8.09 7.15 -26.46
N GLN A 498 9.12 6.43 -26.88
CA GLN A 498 9.22 4.97 -26.74
C GLN A 498 10.29 4.55 -25.74
N ASN A 499 11.24 5.42 -25.42
CA ASN A 499 12.41 5.09 -24.61
C ASN A 499 12.49 6.01 -23.38
N LYS A 500 12.53 5.40 -22.21
CA LYS A 500 12.60 6.06 -20.91
C LYS A 500 13.75 5.48 -20.10
N LEU A 501 14.54 6.34 -19.47
CA LEU A 501 15.56 5.99 -18.50
C LEU A 501 15.18 6.55 -17.15
N SER A 502 15.21 5.74 -16.10
CA SER A 502 15.06 6.22 -14.73
C SER A 502 16.24 5.80 -13.87
N VAL A 503 16.61 6.66 -12.95
CA VAL A 503 17.70 6.49 -12.00
C VAL A 503 17.18 6.85 -10.63
N ARG A 504 17.35 5.96 -9.65
CA ARG A 504 17.09 6.25 -8.24
C ARG A 504 18.36 5.94 -7.46
N TYR A 505 18.85 6.91 -6.72
CA TYR A 505 19.92 6.73 -5.76
C TYR A 505 19.44 7.13 -4.37
N GLN A 506 19.62 6.26 -3.39
CA GLN A 506 19.24 6.45 -2.01
C GLN A 506 20.45 6.21 -1.11
N LEU A 507 20.71 7.16 -0.23
CA LEU A 507 21.67 7.04 0.87
C LEU A 507 20.90 7.06 2.18
N LYS A 508 21.05 6.04 3.02
CA LYS A 508 20.47 6.01 4.36
C LYS A 508 21.50 5.65 5.40
N ARG A 509 21.61 6.48 6.42
CA ARG A 509 22.46 6.24 7.59
C ARG A 509 21.57 6.16 8.83
N LYS A 510 21.65 5.04 9.54
CA LYS A 510 20.93 4.85 10.80
C LYS A 510 21.67 3.88 11.71
N GLU A 511 21.43 4.00 13.00
CA GLU A 511 21.98 3.10 13.99
C GLU A 511 21.18 1.80 14.04
N ARG A 512 21.90 0.68 14.06
CA ARG A 512 21.39 -0.66 14.27
C ARG A 512 22.37 -1.46 15.12
N SER A 513 21.88 -2.11 16.19
CA SER A 513 22.73 -2.88 17.12
C SER A 513 23.93 -2.06 17.63
N ASN A 514 23.68 -0.79 17.99
CA ASN A 514 24.67 0.20 18.47
C ASN A 514 25.78 0.52 17.46
N GLN A 515 25.57 0.26 16.17
CA GLN A 515 26.51 0.60 15.11
C GLN A 515 25.81 1.44 14.03
N MET A 516 26.53 2.45 13.50
CA MET A 516 26.05 3.25 12.39
C MET A 516 26.17 2.46 11.08
N GLU A 517 25.05 2.06 10.53
CA GLU A 517 24.98 1.45 9.20
C GLU A 517 24.71 2.49 8.12
N THR A 518 25.42 2.38 7.00
CA THR A 518 25.23 3.23 5.83
C THR A 518 24.84 2.35 4.66
N HIS A 519 23.60 2.52 4.20
CA HIS A 519 23.04 1.84 3.05
C HIS A 519 23.10 2.77 1.84
N ASN A 520 23.73 2.28 0.76
CA ASN A 520 23.69 2.93 -0.55
C ASN A 520 22.91 2.03 -1.50
N ARG A 521 21.82 2.53 -2.08
CA ARG A 521 21.01 1.80 -3.03
C ARG A 521 20.95 2.56 -4.35
N LEU A 522 21.19 1.85 -5.45
CA LEU A 522 21.10 2.39 -6.80
C LEU A 522 20.17 1.49 -7.62
N ARG A 523 19.20 2.09 -8.28
CA ARG A 523 18.36 1.44 -9.29
C ARG A 523 18.48 2.21 -10.59
N LEU A 524 18.86 1.50 -11.64
CA LEU A 524 18.88 1.99 -13.01
C LEU A 524 17.84 1.19 -13.80
N GLN A 525 16.98 1.86 -14.51
CA GLN A 525 15.92 1.20 -15.26
C GLN A 525 15.77 1.84 -16.64
N TYR A 526 15.88 1.04 -17.67
CA TYR A 526 15.62 1.42 -19.04
C TYR A 526 14.38 0.70 -19.56
N THR A 527 13.41 1.45 -20.04
CA THR A 527 12.15 0.93 -20.59
C THR A 527 12.05 1.33 -22.04
N ARG A 528 11.76 0.34 -22.90
CA ARG A 528 11.49 0.52 -24.34
C ARG A 528 10.12 -0.03 -24.68
N GLU A 529 9.27 0.83 -25.22
CA GLU A 529 7.99 0.47 -25.81
C GLU A 529 8.16 0.24 -27.31
N GLN A 530 7.72 -0.90 -27.84
CA GLN A 530 7.81 -1.20 -29.25
C GLN A 530 6.41 -1.49 -29.81
N GLY A 531 5.90 -0.52 -30.52
CA GLY A 531 4.52 -0.52 -30.97
C GLY A 531 3.53 -0.51 -29.80
N LYS A 532 2.35 -1.07 -30.01
CA LYS A 532 1.30 -1.20 -28.99
C LYS A 532 1.35 -2.51 -28.23
N SER A 533 2.23 -3.42 -28.63
CA SER A 533 2.19 -4.83 -28.19
C SER A 533 3.34 -5.22 -27.27
N TRP A 534 4.52 -4.65 -27.46
CA TRP A 534 5.72 -5.05 -26.75
C TRP A 534 6.27 -3.94 -25.86
N GLN A 535 6.68 -4.35 -24.66
CA GLN A 535 7.49 -3.52 -23.78
C GLN A 535 8.66 -4.36 -23.27
N LEU A 536 9.84 -3.77 -23.31
CA LEU A 536 11.08 -4.33 -22.76
C LEU A 536 11.56 -3.40 -21.64
N GLN A 537 11.95 -3.98 -20.51
CA GLN A 537 12.47 -3.24 -19.36
C GLN A 537 13.70 -3.94 -18.82
N THR A 538 14.81 -3.23 -18.78
CA THR A 538 16.06 -3.68 -18.17
C THR A 538 16.25 -2.93 -16.87
N THR A 539 16.46 -3.63 -15.76
CA THR A 539 16.68 -3.04 -14.44
C THR A 539 17.99 -3.55 -13.85
N ALA A 540 18.83 -2.65 -13.39
CA ALA A 540 20.02 -2.96 -12.60
C ALA A 540 19.85 -2.42 -11.19
N LEU A 541 20.10 -3.27 -10.19
CA LEU A 541 19.98 -2.97 -8.78
C LEU A 541 21.34 -3.13 -8.10
N LEU A 542 21.63 -2.22 -7.18
CA LEU A 542 22.82 -2.28 -6.34
C LEU A 542 22.45 -1.86 -4.92
N HIS A 543 22.87 -2.65 -3.94
CA HIS A 543 22.74 -2.33 -2.52
C HIS A 543 24.08 -2.57 -1.83
N SER A 544 24.69 -1.52 -1.34
CA SER A 544 26.01 -1.57 -0.68
C SER A 544 25.90 -1.16 0.79
N LEU A 545 26.47 -2.00 1.64
CA LEU A 545 26.75 -1.69 3.05
C LEU A 545 28.27 -1.72 3.26
N LYS A 546 28.83 -0.63 3.78
CA LYS A 546 30.29 -0.44 3.92
C LYS A 546 31.00 -1.62 4.59
N THR A 547 30.38 -2.23 5.59
CA THR A 547 30.97 -3.33 6.39
C THR A 547 30.52 -4.72 5.94
N LYS A 548 29.53 -4.83 5.04
CA LYS A 548 28.89 -6.11 4.65
C LYS A 548 29.03 -6.44 3.17
N GLY A 549 29.59 -5.50 2.38
CA GLY A 549 29.78 -5.70 0.94
C GLY A 549 28.63 -5.16 0.10
N THR A 550 28.59 -5.57 -1.17
CA THR A 550 27.67 -5.06 -2.18
C THR A 550 26.91 -6.19 -2.85
N GLY A 551 25.59 -6.12 -2.80
CA GLY A 551 24.68 -6.95 -3.58
C GLY A 551 24.36 -6.28 -4.91
N LEU A 552 24.24 -7.08 -5.97
CA LEU A 552 23.85 -6.61 -7.29
C LEU A 552 22.84 -7.57 -7.94
N ALA A 553 21.95 -7.02 -8.78
CA ALA A 553 21.08 -7.81 -9.62
C ALA A 553 20.87 -7.12 -10.98
N ILE A 554 20.69 -7.91 -12.01
CA ILE A 554 20.29 -7.47 -13.35
C ILE A 554 19.07 -8.25 -13.73
N SER A 555 18.04 -7.52 -14.18
CA SER A 555 16.75 -8.08 -14.53
C SER A 555 16.33 -7.63 -15.91
N GLN A 556 15.79 -8.55 -16.69
CA GLN A 556 15.14 -8.27 -17.98
C GLN A 556 13.68 -8.68 -17.89
N ARG A 557 12.77 -7.72 -18.10
CA ARG A 557 11.33 -7.94 -18.23
C ARG A 557 10.92 -7.78 -19.69
N MET A 558 10.04 -8.65 -20.13
CA MET A 558 9.37 -8.56 -21.42
C MET A 558 7.87 -8.68 -21.22
N ARG A 559 7.10 -7.80 -21.80
CA ARG A 559 5.63 -7.82 -21.80
C ARG A 559 5.15 -7.84 -23.22
N TYR A 560 4.20 -8.72 -23.50
CA TYR A 560 3.49 -8.80 -24.77
C TYR A 560 1.99 -8.74 -24.56
N LYS A 561 1.33 -7.83 -25.26
CA LYS A 561 -0.13 -7.65 -25.22
C LYS A 561 -0.69 -7.80 -26.64
N LYS A 562 -1.68 -8.69 -26.81
CA LYS A 562 -2.39 -8.86 -28.08
C LYS A 562 -3.86 -9.19 -27.81
N GLY A 563 -4.76 -8.40 -28.41
CA GLY A 563 -6.20 -8.62 -28.27
C GLY A 563 -6.66 -8.60 -26.80
N LEU A 564 -7.22 -9.71 -26.36
CA LEU A 564 -7.77 -9.90 -25.01
C LEU A 564 -6.77 -10.51 -24.01
N GLY A 565 -5.54 -10.77 -24.44
CA GLY A 565 -4.51 -11.40 -23.62
C GLY A 565 -3.25 -10.56 -23.45
N GLN A 566 -2.58 -10.77 -22.31
CA GLN A 566 -1.26 -10.22 -22.02
C GLN A 566 -0.43 -11.27 -21.30
N VAL A 567 0.86 -11.32 -21.62
CA VAL A 567 1.86 -12.15 -20.94
C VAL A 567 3.04 -11.26 -20.58
N SER A 568 3.55 -11.43 -19.37
CA SER A 568 4.77 -10.78 -18.89
C SER A 568 5.73 -11.84 -18.37
N ALA A 569 7.00 -11.74 -18.74
CA ALA A 569 8.06 -12.62 -18.28
C ALA A 569 9.21 -11.77 -17.73
N LEU A 570 9.83 -12.22 -16.65
CA LEU A 570 10.95 -11.61 -15.96
C LEU A 570 12.04 -12.64 -15.76
N LEU A 571 13.28 -12.28 -16.07
CA LEU A 571 14.46 -13.03 -15.75
C LEU A 571 15.41 -12.15 -14.97
N THR A 572 15.85 -12.59 -13.80
CA THR A 572 16.73 -11.84 -12.91
C THR A 572 17.90 -12.72 -12.48
N TYR A 573 19.11 -12.24 -12.70
CA TYR A 573 20.32 -12.76 -12.09
C TYR A 573 20.70 -11.90 -10.89
N PHE A 574 21.04 -12.49 -9.74
CA PHE A 574 21.42 -11.77 -8.54
C PHE A 574 22.61 -12.43 -7.84
N HIS A 575 23.43 -11.55 -7.22
CA HIS A 575 24.54 -11.96 -6.38
C HIS A 575 24.67 -10.98 -5.21
N THR A 576 24.53 -11.49 -3.98
CA THR A 576 24.74 -10.71 -2.76
C THR A 576 25.63 -11.51 -1.81
N PRO A 577 26.61 -10.86 -1.15
CA PRO A 577 27.54 -11.57 -0.25
C PRO A 577 26.85 -12.10 1.01
N ASN A 578 25.72 -11.52 1.41
CA ASN A 578 24.97 -11.89 2.61
C ASN A 578 23.50 -11.44 2.52
N TYR A 579 22.71 -11.80 3.53
CA TYR A 579 21.28 -11.44 3.63
C TYR A 579 21.05 -9.95 3.88
N GLN A 580 21.98 -9.21 4.50
CA GLN A 580 21.84 -7.79 4.79
C GLN A 580 21.88 -6.92 3.53
N THR A 581 22.60 -7.38 2.49
CA THR A 581 22.68 -6.69 1.19
C THR A 581 21.68 -7.21 0.17
N ARG A 582 20.58 -7.86 0.64
CA ARG A 582 19.51 -8.34 -0.23
C ARG A 582 18.88 -7.21 -1.04
N LEU A 583 18.34 -7.59 -2.19
CA LEU A 583 17.71 -6.70 -3.15
C LEU A 583 16.23 -7.07 -3.29
N PHE A 584 15.43 -6.11 -3.68
CA PHE A 584 14.00 -6.30 -3.91
C PHE A 584 13.65 -5.92 -5.33
N LEU A 585 12.79 -6.70 -5.98
CA LEU A 585 12.34 -6.44 -7.32
C LEU A 585 10.87 -6.81 -7.47
N TYR A 586 10.08 -5.89 -7.98
CA TYR A 586 8.69 -6.17 -8.32
C TYR A 586 8.62 -7.10 -9.53
N GLU A 587 7.90 -8.20 -9.40
CA GLU A 587 7.75 -9.20 -10.47
C GLU A 587 6.36 -9.14 -11.12
N PRO A 588 6.18 -9.71 -12.35
CA PRO A 588 4.87 -9.88 -12.95
C PRO A 588 3.95 -10.70 -12.05
N LEU A 589 2.76 -10.20 -11.77
CA LEU A 589 1.81 -10.79 -10.84
C LEU A 589 0.39 -10.81 -11.43
N LEU A 590 -0.51 -11.50 -10.74
CA LEU A 590 -1.94 -11.46 -11.01
C LEU A 590 -2.52 -10.10 -10.63
N THR A 591 -3.64 -9.72 -11.23
CA THR A 591 -4.39 -8.52 -10.82
C THR A 591 -4.83 -8.69 -9.36
N ASN A 592 -4.73 -7.64 -8.55
CA ASN A 592 -5.03 -7.65 -7.11
C ASN A 592 -4.06 -8.50 -6.27
N MET A 593 -2.90 -8.83 -6.79
CA MET A 593 -1.82 -9.45 -6.05
C MET A 593 -0.63 -8.50 -6.01
N PHE A 594 0.00 -8.38 -4.86
CA PHE A 594 1.23 -7.63 -4.70
C PHE A 594 2.28 -8.48 -4.00
N ARG A 595 3.47 -8.57 -4.58
CA ARG A 595 4.57 -9.35 -4.00
C ARG A 595 5.92 -8.79 -4.44
N TYR A 596 6.80 -8.63 -3.47
CA TYR A 596 8.17 -8.16 -3.64
C TYR A 596 9.14 -9.22 -3.15
N PRO A 597 9.58 -10.15 -3.99
CA PRO A 597 10.54 -11.17 -3.55
C PRO A 597 11.87 -10.54 -3.18
N SER A 598 12.42 -10.97 -2.05
CA SER A 598 13.79 -10.66 -1.65
C SER A 598 14.77 -11.56 -2.39
N LEU A 599 15.76 -10.96 -3.03
CA LEU A 599 16.85 -11.62 -3.75
C LEU A 599 18.11 -11.55 -2.89
N TYR A 600 18.59 -12.67 -2.44
CA TYR A 600 19.75 -12.76 -1.54
C TYR A 600 20.66 -13.93 -1.91
N TYR A 601 21.95 -13.80 -1.61
CA TYR A 601 23.00 -14.73 -1.99
C TYR A 601 23.19 -14.84 -3.52
N HIS A 602 23.48 -16.02 -4.07
CA HIS A 602 23.79 -16.19 -5.48
C HIS A 602 22.76 -17.05 -6.18
N GLY A 603 22.08 -16.49 -7.18
CA GLY A 603 21.04 -17.24 -7.87
C GLY A 603 20.44 -16.54 -9.07
N MET A 604 19.38 -17.15 -9.55
CA MET A 604 18.58 -16.70 -10.68
C MET A 604 17.10 -16.88 -10.37
N ARG A 605 16.29 -15.87 -10.72
CA ARG A 605 14.85 -15.93 -10.58
C ARG A 605 14.18 -15.69 -11.93
N MET A 606 13.23 -16.53 -12.26
CA MET A 606 12.32 -16.37 -13.38
C MET A 606 10.90 -16.23 -12.85
N ALA A 607 10.15 -15.26 -13.36
CA ALA A 607 8.73 -15.13 -13.09
C ALA A 607 7.98 -14.85 -14.38
N SER A 608 6.81 -15.45 -14.54
CA SER A 608 5.92 -15.20 -15.67
C SER A 608 4.50 -15.12 -15.18
N ALA A 609 3.76 -14.13 -15.67
CA ALA A 609 2.33 -13.98 -15.41
C ALA A 609 1.60 -13.69 -16.72
N GLY A 610 0.42 -14.27 -16.84
CA GLY A 610 -0.44 -14.05 -18.00
C GLY A 610 -1.89 -13.90 -17.58
N HIS A 611 -2.64 -13.14 -18.38
CA HIS A 611 -4.09 -13.08 -18.24
C HIS A 611 -4.77 -13.09 -19.59
N ILE A 612 -5.99 -13.61 -19.61
CA ILE A 612 -6.87 -13.63 -20.76
C ILE A 612 -8.30 -13.26 -20.35
N SER A 613 -8.91 -12.37 -21.13
CA SER A 613 -10.31 -12.00 -20.96
C SER A 613 -11.18 -12.81 -21.92
N LEU A 614 -12.13 -13.54 -21.36
CA LEU A 614 -13.05 -14.43 -22.08
C LEU A 614 -14.50 -13.93 -21.92
N TRP A 615 -15.44 -14.52 -22.71
CA TRP A 615 -16.88 -14.25 -22.63
C TRP A 615 -17.21 -12.75 -22.65
N ASN A 616 -16.76 -12.04 -23.69
CA ASN A 616 -16.93 -10.59 -23.81
C ASN A 616 -16.42 -9.81 -22.57
N LYS A 617 -15.26 -10.20 -22.04
CA LYS A 617 -14.60 -9.63 -20.86
C LYS A 617 -15.33 -9.90 -19.54
N ARG A 618 -16.30 -10.81 -19.51
CA ARG A 618 -16.97 -11.20 -18.26
C ARG A 618 -16.10 -12.11 -17.39
N LEU A 619 -15.32 -13.01 -18.00
CA LEU A 619 -14.38 -13.87 -17.28
C LEU A 619 -12.94 -13.43 -17.56
N LEU A 620 -12.21 -13.09 -16.50
CA LEU A 620 -10.76 -12.90 -16.51
C LEU A 620 -10.11 -14.12 -15.86
N ALA A 621 -9.31 -14.85 -16.62
CA ALA A 621 -8.48 -15.95 -16.14
C ALA A 621 -7.02 -15.49 -16.11
N GLU A 622 -6.34 -15.72 -14.99
CA GLU A 622 -4.98 -15.30 -14.76
C GLU A 622 -4.17 -16.44 -14.15
N ALA A 623 -2.92 -16.55 -14.56
CA ALA A 623 -1.98 -17.52 -14.00
C ALA A 623 -0.57 -16.89 -13.85
N MET A 624 0.15 -17.31 -12.85
CA MET A 624 1.53 -16.89 -12.57
C MET A 624 2.36 -18.09 -12.15
N ILE A 625 3.62 -18.10 -12.55
CA ILE A 625 4.65 -18.99 -12.04
C ILE A 625 5.91 -18.19 -11.70
N GLY A 626 6.50 -18.47 -10.52
CA GLY A 626 7.77 -17.90 -10.09
C GLY A 626 8.72 -19.00 -9.69
N VAL A 627 9.95 -19.01 -10.22
CA VAL A 627 10.97 -20.01 -9.92
C VAL A 627 12.26 -19.31 -9.54
N THR A 628 12.84 -19.67 -8.40
CA THR A 628 14.18 -19.25 -7.97
C THR A 628 15.09 -20.44 -7.88
N ARG A 629 16.30 -20.34 -8.43
CA ARG A 629 17.38 -21.30 -8.26
C ARG A 629 18.57 -20.61 -7.60
N TYR A 630 19.04 -21.17 -6.49
CA TYR A 630 20.29 -20.78 -5.87
C TYR A 630 21.43 -21.64 -6.39
N PHE A 631 22.64 -21.05 -6.56
CA PHE A 631 23.81 -21.72 -7.09
C PHE A 631 24.83 -22.07 -5.99
N ASP A 632 24.70 -21.46 -4.83
CA ASP A 632 25.66 -21.52 -3.72
C ASP A 632 25.12 -22.25 -2.48
N ARG A 633 23.89 -22.79 -2.55
CA ARG A 633 23.26 -23.44 -1.39
C ARG A 633 22.22 -24.47 -1.77
N THR A 634 22.01 -25.41 -0.85
CA THR A 634 20.97 -26.46 -0.95
C THR A 634 19.81 -26.26 0.03
N THR A 635 19.90 -25.24 0.91
CA THR A 635 18.87 -24.91 1.89
C THR A 635 18.57 -23.42 1.88
N GLN A 636 17.32 -23.05 2.15
CA GLN A 636 16.81 -21.69 2.17
C GLN A 636 15.91 -21.49 3.39
N GLY A 637 15.86 -20.25 3.94
CA GLY A 637 15.07 -19.95 5.12
C GLY A 637 15.66 -20.54 6.40
N SER A 638 14.87 -20.54 7.47
CA SER A 638 15.26 -21.08 8.78
C SER A 638 14.03 -21.54 9.58
N GLY A 639 14.24 -22.43 10.54
CA GLY A 639 13.19 -22.97 11.40
C GLY A 639 12.07 -23.64 10.59
N MET A 640 10.82 -23.38 10.93
CA MET A 640 9.65 -23.94 10.24
C MET A 640 9.51 -23.50 8.78
N GLN A 641 10.19 -22.42 8.38
CA GLN A 641 10.19 -21.92 7.00
C GLN A 641 11.35 -22.48 6.16
N GLU A 642 12.21 -23.34 6.72
CA GLU A 642 13.32 -23.93 6.00
C GLU A 642 12.85 -24.79 4.81
N ILE A 643 13.50 -24.59 3.66
CA ILE A 643 13.29 -25.35 2.43
C ILE A 643 14.60 -26.06 2.10
N ARG A 644 14.59 -27.39 2.08
CA ARG A 644 15.79 -28.23 1.77
C ARG A 644 15.89 -28.48 0.27
N SER A 645 16.06 -27.40 -0.48
CA SER A 645 16.19 -27.43 -1.94
C SER A 645 16.90 -26.16 -2.42
N PRO A 646 17.76 -26.25 -3.47
CA PRO A 646 18.25 -25.07 -4.16
C PRO A 646 17.18 -24.39 -5.01
N TRP A 647 16.02 -25.04 -5.20
CA TRP A 647 14.90 -24.55 -5.98
C TRP A 647 13.74 -24.14 -5.09
N LYS A 648 13.11 -23.05 -5.48
CA LYS A 648 11.86 -22.57 -4.90
C LYS A 648 10.94 -22.15 -6.03
N ALA A 649 9.78 -22.78 -6.16
CA ALA A 649 8.81 -22.47 -7.20
C ALA A 649 7.41 -22.31 -6.62
N ASP A 650 6.67 -21.32 -7.11
CA ASP A 650 5.30 -21.02 -6.72
C ASP A 650 4.41 -20.90 -7.97
N ILE A 651 3.18 -21.39 -7.89
CA ILE A 651 2.15 -21.19 -8.90
C ILE A 651 0.96 -20.49 -8.24
N SER A 652 0.41 -19.48 -8.93
CA SER A 652 -0.84 -18.82 -8.54
C SER A 652 -1.81 -18.82 -9.71
N ILE A 653 -3.07 -19.11 -9.44
CA ILE A 653 -4.16 -19.08 -10.43
C ILE A 653 -5.31 -18.26 -9.86
N GLN A 654 -5.88 -17.38 -10.67
CA GLN A 654 -7.01 -16.55 -10.30
C GLN A 654 -8.05 -16.51 -11.40
N PHE A 655 -9.31 -16.58 -10.98
CA PHE A 655 -10.47 -16.37 -11.83
C PHE A 655 -11.31 -15.23 -11.28
N ARG A 656 -11.80 -14.38 -12.19
CA ARG A 656 -12.70 -13.28 -11.86
C ARG A 656 -13.85 -13.26 -12.85
N LEU A 657 -15.05 -13.47 -12.33
CA LEU A 657 -16.29 -13.49 -13.10
C LEU A 657 -17.11 -12.23 -12.79
N ARG A 658 -17.50 -11.50 -13.83
CA ARG A 658 -18.39 -10.34 -13.78
C ARG A 658 -19.74 -10.70 -14.37
N ILE A 659 -20.80 -10.38 -13.63
CA ILE A 659 -22.20 -10.70 -13.98
C ILE A 659 -22.98 -9.39 -14.11
#